data_571420edf4ea9b8d9402b7a7f5c9d3a2
#
_entry.id   571420edf4ea9b8d9402b7a7f5c9d3a2
#
_cell.length_a   1.000
_cell.length_b   1.000
_cell.length_c   1.000
_cell.angle_alpha   90.00
_cell.angle_beta   90.00
_cell.angle_gamma   90.00
#
_symmetry.space_group_name_H-M   'P 1'
#
loop_
_entity.id
_entity.type
_entity.pdbx_description
1 polymer ?
#
loop_
_entity_poly.entity_id
_entity_poly.type
_entity_poly.pdbx_seq_one_letter_code
_entity_poly.pdbx_strand_id
1 'polypeptide(L)'
;MRRKLLTLIITLCVCAIPVWAILSGRSLTRTLQELCTELQTTYQQRTEAQQRFNDDYERQHQRMIDVITESNELAILLYTQEQEMTFDLAYALKKVTANYKVFSMNRRPYDQIVGSLNYEIDRSARLIEALRRLPPMMREIEIIPDSLQYRNDSLDAHLSDSISSLEKEIIMIALNDSIPAPFALDSIGETLRDSCIFYASEILRMNADNRATVIADSIHYQEAYLRLKENYDYAEERYRDLERYIFVDGQTPFLDILKNTGYYWNKTKVDLRAQYSMRELRDCLDATVVDENASDEEDDATFLQHLSSRAENTLLLFICILQVVVLVFFWLLTLLVLWLLYRFTRLKRYVPKRKLSIISILMGTFVYFIMFGFSLYGDEYIDLGVRHVNTFLWLLVAISGSLLLRVKPERFRQGFLLYSATFLVMLMIIACRITFVPDKLMVFLFPPILLLIVVWQLCCCIWVARKATSIDSTLGWASLAVYLVAFVFAFLGYTFVALLVLVWWYFLLAVWLTVVCLLDLLGRYKERWLDKRVETMRNHITYVSGEDRESLLFGATWFYDFIRQVVIPTIVLLSLPMCVRLSLSMFDFDDLFVKFYENPFVQLYDKSGFETLRISARSIIWLLILYYVLRYFSKAIHAIWQYVRYITFMRRHNRTSIRANEINLSLGNSIISVLIWMGFSAVVIYIWKIPTGSLGLIAGGLSAGIGLALKDVINNFIYGIQLMGGRLRVGDWIECDGVRGKVTSINYQCVQAETIEGTEMSFLNSSLFGKNFNNLTRNNSYELTIITVGVAYGTEIQRVREVLVEGMQKMRTKDRYGRDIVDPTYGFNVVVGNMSDSAVDINVKQMVLVAERVAYFDRAKEAIYDALTAAGITIAFPQCDIHLINEE
;
A
#
# COMPACT_ATOMS: atom_id res chain seq x y z
N MET A 1 -43.47 17.97 -2.05
CA MET A 1 -43.67 18.36 -3.47
C MET A 1 -44.07 19.82 -3.67
N ARG A 2 -45.04 20.39 -2.91
CA ARG A 2 -45.50 21.80 -3.08
C ARG A 2 -44.42 22.89 -2.85
N ARG A 3 -43.45 22.71 -1.95
CA ARG A 3 -42.34 23.68 -1.74
C ARG A 3 -41.29 23.70 -2.87
N LYS A 4 -41.03 22.56 -3.54
CA LYS A 4 -40.12 22.50 -4.71
C LYS A 4 -40.75 23.05 -5.99
N LEU A 5 -42.08 23.00 -6.09
CA LEU A 5 -42.79 23.61 -7.21
C LEU A 5 -42.86 25.13 -7.08
N LEU A 6 -42.98 25.64 -5.85
CA LEU A 6 -43.01 27.07 -5.60
C LEU A 6 -41.66 27.74 -5.82
N THR A 7 -40.53 27.06 -5.47
CA THR A 7 -39.17 27.53 -5.76
C THR A 7 -38.87 27.47 -7.26
N LEU A 8 -39.42 26.48 -7.98
CA LEU A 8 -39.25 26.39 -9.46
C LEU A 8 -40.04 27.50 -10.19
N ILE A 9 -41.25 27.83 -9.68
CA ILE A 9 -42.06 28.93 -10.23
C ILE A 9 -41.46 30.30 -9.91
N ILE A 10 -40.86 30.48 -8.71
CA ILE A 10 -40.18 31.73 -8.34
C ILE A 10 -38.90 31.89 -9.14
N THR A 11 -38.13 30.84 -9.39
CA THR A 11 -36.96 30.88 -10.28
C THR A 11 -37.34 31.11 -11.74
N LEU A 12 -38.43 30.54 -12.24
CA LEU A 12 -38.95 30.82 -13.59
C LEU A 12 -39.52 32.25 -13.74
N CYS A 13 -40.16 32.82 -12.70
CA CYS A 13 -40.63 34.18 -12.68
C CYS A 13 -39.49 35.25 -12.56
N VAL A 14 -38.37 34.88 -11.89
CA VAL A 14 -37.18 35.73 -11.77
C VAL A 14 -36.35 35.72 -13.07
N CYS A 15 -36.40 34.63 -13.87
CA CYS A 15 -35.77 34.53 -15.17
C CYS A 15 -36.60 35.13 -16.30
N ALA A 16 -37.88 35.52 -16.03
CA ALA A 16 -38.78 36.17 -17.00
C ALA A 16 -38.91 37.69 -16.76
N ILE A 17 -37.96 38.32 -16.04
CA ILE A 17 -37.80 39.75 -16.11
C ILE A 17 -37.31 40.07 -17.54
N PRO A 18 -38.08 40.75 -18.37
CA PRO A 18 -37.71 40.96 -19.74
C PRO A 18 -36.37 41.70 -19.80
N VAL A 19 -35.45 41.20 -20.61
CA VAL A 19 -34.18 41.87 -20.99
C VAL A 19 -34.41 43.33 -21.37
N TRP A 20 -35.65 43.75 -21.67
CA TRP A 20 -36.13 45.08 -21.88
C TRP A 20 -36.00 46.03 -20.68
N ALA A 21 -35.97 45.57 -19.47
CA ALA A 21 -35.85 46.45 -18.27
C ALA A 21 -34.38 46.84 -17.98
N ILE A 22 -33.41 46.17 -18.58
CA ILE A 22 -31.97 46.49 -18.41
C ILE A 22 -31.53 47.48 -19.51
N LEU A 23 -32.17 47.48 -20.67
CA LEU A 23 -31.83 48.38 -21.81
C LEU A 23 -32.35 49.80 -21.65
N SER A 24 -33.22 50.12 -20.70
CA SER A 24 -33.88 51.44 -20.59
C SER A 24 -33.10 52.54 -19.86
N GLY A 25 -31.80 52.41 -19.62
CA GLY A 25 -31.06 53.36 -18.80
C GLY A 25 -29.64 53.75 -19.24
N ARG A 26 -29.00 53.02 -20.17
CA ARG A 26 -27.62 53.36 -20.61
C ARG A 26 -27.63 53.99 -22.01
N SER A 27 -26.96 55.13 -22.18
CA SER A 27 -26.71 55.65 -23.53
C SER A 27 -25.71 54.76 -24.27
N LEU A 28 -25.90 54.49 -25.55
CA LEU A 28 -25.01 53.70 -26.39
C LEU A 28 -23.55 54.18 -26.31
N THR A 29 -23.34 55.48 -26.25
CA THR A 29 -22.04 56.12 -26.06
C THR A 29 -21.36 55.65 -24.79
N ARG A 30 -22.08 55.48 -23.68
CA ARG A 30 -21.52 54.97 -22.39
C ARG A 30 -21.14 53.51 -22.53
N THR A 31 -21.96 52.68 -23.15
CA THR A 31 -21.64 51.25 -23.41
C THR A 31 -20.39 51.10 -24.28
N LEU A 32 -20.25 51.92 -25.33
CA LEU A 32 -19.05 51.97 -26.15
C LEU A 32 -17.81 52.46 -25.37
N GLN A 33 -17.96 53.40 -24.43
CA GLN A 33 -16.88 53.89 -23.60
C GLN A 33 -16.37 52.76 -22.64
N GLU A 34 -17.30 52.05 -21.99
CA GLU A 34 -16.98 50.93 -21.13
C GLU A 34 -16.30 49.80 -21.95
N LEU A 35 -16.81 49.47 -23.16
CA LEU A 35 -16.21 48.48 -24.07
C LEU A 35 -14.82 48.91 -24.55
N CYS A 36 -14.65 50.19 -24.92
CA CYS A 36 -13.35 50.71 -25.36
C CYS A 36 -12.29 50.59 -24.26
N THR A 37 -12.63 50.88 -22.99
CA THR A 37 -11.72 50.68 -21.85
C THR A 37 -11.40 49.23 -21.60
N GLU A 38 -12.36 48.31 -21.74
CA GLU A 38 -12.15 46.86 -21.64
C GLU A 38 -11.22 46.36 -22.78
N LEU A 39 -11.47 46.77 -24.01
CA LEU A 39 -10.62 46.36 -25.15
C LEU A 39 -9.22 46.94 -25.06
N GLN A 40 -9.08 48.17 -24.58
CA GLN A 40 -7.79 48.82 -24.35
C GLN A 40 -6.97 48.09 -23.29
N THR A 41 -7.60 47.73 -22.16
CA THR A 41 -6.93 46.99 -21.09
C THR A 41 -6.56 45.59 -21.55
N THR A 42 -7.43 44.88 -22.29
CA THR A 42 -7.17 43.59 -22.89
C THR A 42 -6.01 43.65 -23.87
N TYR A 43 -5.96 44.68 -24.72
CA TYR A 43 -4.87 44.90 -25.68
C TYR A 43 -3.53 45.10 -24.96
N GLN A 44 -3.49 45.94 -23.92
CA GLN A 44 -2.28 46.15 -23.11
C GLN A 44 -1.79 44.87 -22.45
N GLN A 45 -2.69 44.12 -21.80
CA GLN A 45 -2.35 42.82 -21.17
C GLN A 45 -1.82 41.83 -22.19
N ARG A 46 -2.41 41.80 -23.39
CA ARG A 46 -1.96 40.89 -24.46
C ARG A 46 -0.62 41.32 -25.05
N THR A 47 -0.37 42.61 -25.18
CA THR A 47 0.91 43.13 -25.65
C THR A 47 2.04 42.77 -24.69
N GLU A 48 1.81 42.89 -23.37
CA GLU A 48 2.76 42.41 -22.35
C GLU A 48 2.95 40.88 -22.36
N ALA A 49 1.87 40.13 -22.59
CA ALA A 49 1.93 38.69 -22.72
C ALA A 49 2.60 38.20 -24.01
N GLN A 50 2.56 38.99 -25.10
CA GLN A 50 3.12 38.65 -26.40
C GLN A 50 4.64 38.42 -26.35
N GLN A 51 5.34 39.25 -25.56
CA GLN A 51 6.79 39.08 -25.39
C GLN A 51 7.11 37.74 -24.72
N ARG A 52 6.37 37.39 -23.67
CA ARG A 52 6.51 36.05 -23.01
C ARG A 52 6.17 34.90 -23.94
N PHE A 53 5.15 35.07 -24.76
CA PHE A 53 4.76 34.06 -25.75
C PHE A 53 5.87 33.82 -26.77
N ASN A 54 6.49 34.86 -27.27
CA ASN A 54 7.59 34.78 -28.24
C ASN A 54 8.83 34.14 -27.60
N ASP A 55 9.20 34.53 -26.36
CA ASP A 55 10.33 33.97 -25.64
C ASP A 55 10.13 32.47 -25.33
N ASP A 56 8.90 32.06 -25.00
CA ASP A 56 8.56 30.64 -24.78
C ASP A 56 8.57 29.84 -26.08
N TYR A 57 8.17 30.46 -27.20
CA TYR A 57 8.23 29.83 -28.51
C TYR A 57 9.69 29.61 -28.94
N GLU A 58 10.54 30.62 -28.87
CA GLU A 58 11.96 30.50 -29.20
C GLU A 58 12.67 29.45 -28.36
N ARG A 59 12.46 29.48 -27.05
CA ARG A 59 13.03 28.47 -26.15
C ARG A 59 12.58 27.05 -26.49
N GLN A 60 11.35 26.87 -26.92
CA GLN A 60 10.85 25.56 -27.32
C GLN A 60 11.41 25.13 -28.65
N HIS A 61 11.48 26.04 -29.62
CA HIS A 61 12.06 25.77 -30.93
C HIS A 61 13.53 25.37 -30.81
N GLN A 62 14.31 26.09 -29.99
CA GLN A 62 15.71 25.76 -29.72
C GLN A 62 15.83 24.36 -29.07
N ARG A 63 15.00 24.06 -28.09
CA ARG A 63 14.99 22.70 -27.48
C ARG A 63 14.67 21.60 -28.50
N MET A 64 13.78 21.83 -29.45
CA MET A 64 13.51 20.87 -30.53
C MET A 64 14.75 20.63 -31.38
N ILE A 65 15.44 21.72 -31.77
CA ILE A 65 16.68 21.65 -32.54
C ILE A 65 17.75 20.86 -31.76
N ASP A 66 17.95 21.18 -30.48
CA ASP A 66 18.96 20.52 -29.62
C ASP A 66 18.69 19.01 -29.52
N VAL A 67 17.43 18.62 -29.27
CA VAL A 67 17.03 17.20 -29.16
C VAL A 67 17.19 16.47 -30.49
N ILE A 68 16.85 17.11 -31.64
CA ILE A 68 17.04 16.50 -32.96
C ILE A 68 18.53 16.34 -33.26
N THR A 69 19.34 17.36 -32.97
CA THR A 69 20.78 17.34 -33.22
C THR A 69 21.44 16.24 -32.41
N GLU A 70 21.15 16.18 -31.12
CA GLU A 70 21.66 15.11 -30.22
C GLU A 70 21.19 13.72 -30.70
N SER A 71 19.90 13.60 -31.10
CA SER A 71 19.37 12.33 -31.61
C SER A 71 20.05 11.89 -32.93
N ASN A 72 20.38 12.85 -33.79
CA ASN A 72 21.07 12.55 -35.05
C ASN A 72 22.54 12.15 -34.81
N GLU A 73 23.23 12.81 -33.88
CA GLU A 73 24.60 12.40 -33.46
C GLU A 73 24.62 10.97 -32.92
N LEU A 74 23.67 10.65 -32.06
CA LEU A 74 23.50 9.30 -31.53
C LEU A 74 23.10 8.27 -32.61
N ALA A 75 22.27 8.69 -33.59
CA ALA A 75 21.93 7.84 -34.73
C ALA A 75 23.16 7.56 -35.62
N ILE A 76 24.02 8.55 -35.85
CA ILE A 76 25.27 8.34 -36.57
C ILE A 76 26.16 7.33 -35.84
N LEU A 77 26.28 7.44 -34.52
CA LEU A 77 26.96 6.44 -33.69
C LEU A 77 26.37 5.03 -33.86
N LEU A 78 25.02 4.92 -33.85
CA LEU A 78 24.31 3.64 -34.06
C LEU A 78 24.50 3.06 -35.46
N TYR A 79 24.60 3.89 -36.49
CA TYR A 79 24.77 3.46 -37.88
C TYR A 79 26.23 3.12 -38.25
N THR A 80 27.22 3.80 -37.63
CA THR A 80 28.62 3.67 -37.97
C THR A 80 29.33 2.55 -37.18
N GLN A 81 28.83 2.16 -36.02
CA GLN A 81 29.45 1.12 -35.22
C GLN A 81 29.18 -0.28 -35.75
N GLU A 82 30.25 -1.05 -35.94
CA GLU A 82 30.17 -2.50 -36.17
C GLU A 82 29.50 -3.17 -34.95
N GLN A 83 28.77 -4.29 -35.18
CA GLN A 83 27.99 -5.03 -34.18
C GLN A 83 28.78 -5.52 -32.96
N GLU A 84 30.07 -5.29 -32.90
CA GLU A 84 31.00 -5.86 -31.94
C GLU A 84 31.25 -4.99 -30.68
N MET A 85 30.78 -3.72 -30.65
CA MET A 85 30.91 -2.82 -29.47
C MET A 85 29.60 -2.67 -28.71
N THR A 86 29.38 -3.54 -27.76
CA THR A 86 28.12 -3.66 -27.05
C THR A 86 27.81 -2.48 -26.14
N PHE A 87 28.81 -1.78 -25.65
CA PHE A 87 28.65 -0.74 -24.64
C PHE A 87 28.20 0.61 -25.22
N ASP A 88 28.89 1.09 -26.26
CA ASP A 88 28.54 2.38 -26.90
C ASP A 88 27.14 2.29 -27.55
N LEU A 89 26.85 1.13 -28.12
CA LEU A 89 25.55 0.84 -28.70
C LEU A 89 24.44 0.88 -27.65
N ALA A 90 24.61 0.25 -26.48
CA ALA A 90 23.61 0.27 -25.40
C ALA A 90 23.41 1.68 -24.82
N TYR A 91 24.48 2.46 -24.69
CA TYR A 91 24.42 3.85 -24.23
C TYR A 91 23.65 4.74 -25.24
N ALA A 92 24.05 4.71 -26.52
CA ALA A 92 23.40 5.49 -27.58
C ALA A 92 21.90 5.18 -27.67
N LEU A 93 21.57 3.90 -27.60
CA LEU A 93 20.19 3.41 -27.58
C LEU A 93 19.37 3.94 -26.41
N LYS A 94 19.94 3.89 -25.22
CA LYS A 94 19.27 4.40 -24.01
C LYS A 94 18.99 5.88 -24.14
N LYS A 95 19.93 6.66 -24.66
CA LYS A 95 19.81 8.10 -24.83
C LYS A 95 18.76 8.46 -25.91
N VAL A 96 18.78 7.78 -27.06
CA VAL A 96 17.74 7.91 -28.09
C VAL A 96 16.34 7.58 -27.54
N THR A 97 16.25 6.47 -26.78
CA THR A 97 14.97 6.10 -26.15
C THR A 97 14.50 7.12 -25.13
N ALA A 98 15.41 7.66 -24.32
CA ALA A 98 15.10 8.70 -23.34
C ALA A 98 14.62 9.98 -24.03
N ASN A 99 15.35 10.43 -25.05
CA ASN A 99 15.00 11.63 -25.84
C ASN A 99 13.63 11.48 -26.49
N TYR A 100 13.35 10.35 -27.13
CA TYR A 100 12.04 10.09 -27.72
C TYR A 100 10.92 10.08 -26.67
N LYS A 101 11.11 9.41 -25.54
CA LYS A 101 10.11 9.36 -24.45
C LYS A 101 9.85 10.75 -23.86
N VAL A 102 10.91 11.49 -23.50
CA VAL A 102 10.79 12.85 -22.94
C VAL A 102 10.08 13.76 -23.93
N PHE A 103 10.47 13.72 -25.20
CA PHE A 103 9.85 14.52 -26.25
C PHE A 103 8.38 14.16 -26.46
N SER A 104 8.04 12.88 -26.50
CA SER A 104 6.66 12.42 -26.67
C SER A 104 5.75 12.74 -25.46
N MET A 105 6.30 12.70 -24.23
CA MET A 105 5.56 13.03 -23.00
C MET A 105 5.29 14.54 -22.87
N ASN A 106 6.17 15.38 -23.40
CA ASN A 106 6.08 16.84 -23.30
C ASN A 106 5.31 17.47 -24.47
N ARG A 107 4.48 16.70 -25.16
CA ARG A 107 3.64 17.19 -26.26
C ARG A 107 2.68 18.28 -25.77
N ARG A 108 2.78 19.47 -26.37
CA ARG A 108 1.80 20.54 -26.14
C ARG A 108 0.44 20.19 -26.75
N PRO A 109 -0.66 20.62 -26.14
CA PRO A 109 -2.00 20.41 -26.72
C PRO A 109 -2.29 21.42 -27.84
N TYR A 110 -1.53 21.36 -28.96
CA TYR A 110 -1.63 22.27 -30.07
C TYR A 110 -3.07 22.45 -30.58
N ASP A 111 -3.82 21.36 -30.69
CA ASP A 111 -5.21 21.40 -31.17
C ASP A 111 -6.12 22.24 -30.28
N GLN A 112 -5.92 22.19 -28.95
CA GLN A 112 -6.68 23.00 -28.01
C GLN A 112 -6.29 24.48 -28.07
N ILE A 113 -4.98 24.76 -28.22
CA ILE A 113 -4.46 26.12 -28.34
C ILE A 113 -4.97 26.74 -29.62
N VAL A 114 -4.87 26.06 -30.75
CA VAL A 114 -5.39 26.51 -32.03
C VAL A 114 -6.92 26.71 -32.00
N GLY A 115 -7.63 25.79 -31.34
CA GLY A 115 -9.06 25.89 -31.11
C GLY A 115 -9.45 27.15 -30.32
N SER A 116 -8.75 27.45 -29.24
CA SER A 116 -8.98 28.65 -28.44
C SER A 116 -8.66 29.96 -29.21
N LEU A 117 -7.56 29.97 -29.97
CA LEU A 117 -7.21 31.11 -30.82
C LEU A 117 -8.24 31.32 -31.93
N ASN A 118 -8.71 30.25 -32.57
CA ASN A 118 -9.78 30.36 -33.56
C ASN A 118 -11.06 30.96 -32.99
N TYR A 119 -11.45 30.53 -31.81
CA TYR A 119 -12.62 31.07 -31.10
C TYR A 119 -12.47 32.57 -30.82
N GLU A 120 -11.32 33.02 -30.40
CA GLU A 120 -11.07 34.43 -30.13
C GLU A 120 -10.96 35.27 -31.40
N ILE A 121 -10.40 34.74 -32.49
CA ILE A 121 -10.39 35.34 -33.80
C ILE A 121 -11.83 35.55 -34.28
N ASP A 122 -12.67 34.52 -34.25
CA ASP A 122 -14.07 34.59 -34.66
C ASP A 122 -14.87 35.56 -33.79
N ARG A 123 -14.58 35.57 -32.46
CA ARG A 123 -15.20 36.53 -31.53
C ARG A 123 -14.86 37.98 -31.89
N SER A 124 -13.58 38.27 -32.08
CA SER A 124 -13.11 39.61 -32.43
C SER A 124 -13.63 40.04 -33.81
N ALA A 125 -13.69 39.14 -34.79
CA ALA A 125 -14.23 39.39 -36.11
C ALA A 125 -15.73 39.75 -36.07
N ARG A 126 -16.54 39.02 -35.33
CA ARG A 126 -17.97 39.30 -35.09
C ARG A 126 -18.18 40.65 -34.42
N LEU A 127 -17.35 40.93 -33.40
CA LEU A 127 -17.42 42.22 -32.71
C LEU A 127 -17.12 43.41 -33.67
N ILE A 128 -16.08 43.29 -34.50
CA ILE A 128 -15.73 44.32 -35.52
C ILE A 128 -16.88 44.49 -36.52
N GLU A 129 -17.47 43.36 -36.96
CA GLU A 129 -18.61 43.44 -37.89
C GLU A 129 -19.83 44.10 -37.24
N ALA A 130 -20.13 43.79 -35.99
CA ALA A 130 -21.20 44.42 -35.22
C ALA A 130 -20.95 45.93 -35.03
N LEU A 131 -19.71 46.32 -34.63
CA LEU A 131 -19.35 47.73 -34.50
C LEU A 131 -19.45 48.51 -35.80
N ARG A 132 -19.12 47.90 -36.95
CA ARG A 132 -19.27 48.51 -38.28
C ARG A 132 -20.72 48.67 -38.73
N ARG A 133 -21.63 47.83 -38.24
CA ARG A 133 -23.08 47.91 -38.55
C ARG A 133 -23.81 48.97 -37.74
N LEU A 134 -23.20 49.52 -36.67
CA LEU A 134 -23.83 50.58 -35.88
C LEU A 134 -24.05 51.83 -36.73
N PRO A 135 -25.29 52.41 -36.76
CA PRO A 135 -25.63 53.48 -37.63
C PRO A 135 -24.86 54.76 -37.27
N PRO A 136 -24.27 55.46 -38.31
CA PRO A 136 -23.66 56.75 -38.09
C PRO A 136 -24.73 57.82 -37.81
N MET A 137 -24.30 58.98 -37.29
CA MET A 137 -25.17 60.14 -37.03
C MET A 137 -26.01 60.48 -38.29
N MET A 138 -27.34 60.51 -38.13
CA MET A 138 -28.29 60.63 -39.25
C MET A 138 -27.97 61.79 -40.19
N ARG A 139 -27.67 61.49 -41.46
CA ARG A 139 -28.05 62.27 -42.57
C ARG A 139 -29.19 61.55 -43.30
N GLU A 140 -30.36 62.20 -43.36
CA GLU A 140 -31.65 61.84 -44.03
C GLU A 140 -31.84 60.42 -44.56
N ILE A 141 -32.92 59.79 -44.07
CA ILE A 141 -33.34 58.39 -44.31
C ILE A 141 -34.06 58.33 -45.70
N GLU A 142 -33.56 57.53 -46.59
CA GLU A 142 -34.36 56.92 -47.67
C GLU A 142 -34.85 55.52 -47.17
N ILE A 143 -36.16 55.39 -47.22
CA ILE A 143 -36.89 54.18 -46.77
C ILE A 143 -36.76 53.11 -47.87
N ILE A 144 -36.16 51.96 -47.59
CA ILE A 144 -36.22 50.75 -48.44
C ILE A 144 -36.97 49.67 -47.73
N PRO A 145 -37.89 48.92 -48.43
CA PRO A 145 -38.87 48.07 -47.73
C PRO A 145 -38.46 46.66 -47.40
N ASP A 146 -39.19 46.10 -46.41
CA ASP A 146 -39.19 44.74 -45.91
C ASP A 146 -38.91 43.61 -46.90
N SER A 147 -37.86 42.88 -46.73
CA SER A 147 -37.87 41.44 -46.97
C SER A 147 -36.55 40.80 -46.41
N LEU A 148 -36.57 40.31 -45.23
CA LEU A 148 -35.72 39.18 -44.79
C LEU A 148 -35.96 38.84 -43.29
N GLN A 149 -37.14 38.34 -43.09
CA GLN A 149 -37.51 37.64 -41.88
C GLN A 149 -37.16 36.14 -42.08
N TYR A 150 -35.94 35.77 -41.87
CA TYR A 150 -35.57 34.35 -41.63
C TYR A 150 -34.16 34.24 -41.04
N ARG A 151 -34.07 33.73 -39.86
CA ARG A 151 -32.89 33.09 -39.25
C ARG A 151 -32.43 33.61 -37.90
N ASN A 152 -33.32 33.61 -36.90
CA ASN A 152 -32.92 33.89 -35.51
C ASN A 152 -32.84 32.65 -34.60
N ASP A 153 -33.22 31.45 -35.05
CA ASP A 153 -33.34 30.28 -34.14
C ASP A 153 -32.07 29.45 -33.95
N SER A 154 -30.97 29.78 -34.60
CA SER A 154 -29.72 28.98 -34.48
C SER A 154 -28.54 29.69 -33.75
N LEU A 155 -28.72 30.98 -33.37
CA LEU A 155 -27.62 31.73 -32.73
C LEU A 155 -27.59 31.66 -31.19
N ASP A 156 -28.75 31.39 -30.56
CA ASP A 156 -28.82 31.39 -29.10
C ASP A 156 -28.20 30.14 -28.43
N ALA A 157 -27.95 29.08 -29.19
CA ALA A 157 -27.41 27.83 -28.66
C ALA A 157 -25.89 27.76 -28.47
N HIS A 158 -25.14 28.73 -29.04
CA HIS A 158 -23.68 28.69 -29.02
C HIS A 158 -22.98 29.92 -28.42
N LEU A 159 -23.69 30.83 -27.74
CA LEU A 159 -23.04 31.89 -26.95
C LEU A 159 -22.63 31.32 -25.58
N SER A 160 -21.43 30.75 -25.54
CA SER A 160 -20.83 30.22 -24.28
C SER A 160 -20.52 31.38 -23.29
N ASP A 161 -20.42 31.01 -22.01
CA ASP A 161 -20.27 31.89 -20.82
C ASP A 161 -19.01 32.80 -20.80
N SER A 162 -18.20 32.81 -21.86
CA SER A 162 -16.92 33.53 -21.93
C SER A 162 -16.97 34.88 -22.67
N ILE A 163 -18.11 35.29 -23.23
CA ILE A 163 -18.25 36.59 -23.87
C ILE A 163 -18.67 37.63 -22.83
N SER A 164 -17.97 38.78 -22.79
CA SER A 164 -18.34 39.85 -21.84
C SER A 164 -19.78 40.31 -22.04
N SER A 165 -20.43 40.72 -20.96
CA SER A 165 -21.80 41.20 -21.02
C SER A 165 -21.98 42.40 -21.96
N LEU A 166 -20.93 43.21 -22.09
CA LEU A 166 -20.88 44.38 -22.94
C LEU A 166 -20.79 44.01 -24.42
N GLU A 167 -19.98 43.02 -24.76
CA GLU A 167 -19.88 42.50 -26.13
C GLU A 167 -21.20 41.91 -26.61
N LYS A 168 -21.86 41.10 -25.71
CA LYS A 168 -23.20 40.54 -26.00
C LYS A 168 -24.22 41.65 -26.27
N GLU A 169 -24.18 42.70 -25.46
CA GLU A 169 -25.11 43.85 -25.63
C GLU A 169 -24.92 44.55 -26.97
N ILE A 170 -23.67 44.81 -27.39
CA ILE A 170 -23.38 45.43 -28.65
C ILE A 170 -23.72 44.55 -29.86
N ILE A 171 -23.43 43.26 -29.80
CA ILE A 171 -23.79 42.31 -30.85
C ILE A 171 -25.32 42.23 -31.01
N MET A 172 -26.07 42.20 -29.93
CA MET A 172 -27.52 42.20 -29.93
C MET A 172 -28.13 43.47 -30.47
N ILE A 173 -27.54 44.63 -30.17
CA ILE A 173 -27.96 45.94 -30.73
C ILE A 173 -27.69 46.00 -32.24
N ALA A 174 -26.54 45.51 -32.70
CA ALA A 174 -26.15 45.54 -34.11
C ALA A 174 -26.95 44.52 -34.97
N LEU A 175 -27.48 43.45 -34.39
CA LEU A 175 -28.30 42.43 -35.09
C LEU A 175 -29.79 42.82 -35.16
N ASN A 176 -30.23 43.86 -34.45
CA ASN A 176 -31.63 44.28 -34.44
C ASN A 176 -31.87 45.35 -35.53
N ASP A 177 -32.48 44.95 -36.65
CA ASP A 177 -32.73 45.82 -37.82
C ASP A 177 -33.74 46.98 -37.56
N SER A 178 -34.37 47.04 -36.36
CA SER A 178 -35.25 48.11 -35.94
C SER A 178 -34.69 48.87 -34.73
N ILE A 179 -33.62 49.66 -34.97
CA ILE A 179 -33.02 50.49 -33.91
C ILE A 179 -33.85 51.75 -33.73
N PRO A 180 -34.49 51.99 -32.57
CA PRO A 180 -35.20 53.25 -32.31
C PRO A 180 -34.26 54.45 -32.31
N ALA A 181 -34.75 55.60 -32.71
CA ALA A 181 -33.98 56.85 -32.80
C ALA A 181 -33.07 57.25 -31.62
N PRO A 182 -33.27 56.86 -30.36
CA PRO A 182 -32.39 57.16 -29.25
C PRO A 182 -31.05 56.42 -29.24
N PHE A 183 -30.79 55.47 -30.16
CA PHE A 183 -29.55 54.69 -30.26
C PHE A 183 -28.62 55.14 -31.37
N ALA A 184 -28.91 56.24 -32.05
CA ALA A 184 -27.98 56.85 -33.03
C ALA A 184 -26.72 57.35 -32.28
N LEU A 185 -25.54 57.08 -32.89
CA LEU A 185 -24.24 57.56 -32.41
C LEU A 185 -24.14 59.05 -32.47
N ASP A 186 -23.65 59.69 -31.41
CA ASP A 186 -23.21 61.07 -31.43
C ASP A 186 -21.76 61.17 -31.91
N SER A 187 -21.24 62.39 -32.16
CA SER A 187 -19.85 62.58 -32.65
C SER A 187 -18.78 61.92 -31.66
N ILE A 188 -19.06 61.86 -30.37
CA ILE A 188 -18.19 61.18 -29.41
C ILE A 188 -18.33 59.66 -29.52
N GLY A 189 -19.53 59.14 -29.76
CA GLY A 189 -19.80 57.76 -30.00
C GLY A 189 -19.13 57.21 -31.27
N GLU A 190 -19.04 57.99 -32.34
CA GLU A 190 -18.29 57.58 -33.52
C GLU A 190 -16.80 57.45 -33.29
N THR A 191 -16.18 58.38 -32.57
CA THR A 191 -14.75 58.28 -32.19
C THR A 191 -14.47 57.11 -31.28
N LEU A 192 -15.36 56.79 -30.34
CA LEU A 192 -15.25 55.61 -29.46
C LEU A 192 -15.45 54.29 -30.23
N ARG A 193 -16.42 54.24 -31.16
CA ARG A 193 -16.60 53.10 -32.07
C ARG A 193 -15.33 52.81 -32.87
N ASP A 194 -14.74 53.85 -33.49
CA ASP A 194 -13.53 53.72 -34.31
C ASP A 194 -12.33 53.28 -33.45
N SER A 195 -12.24 53.77 -32.18
CA SER A 195 -11.25 53.29 -31.20
C SER A 195 -11.48 51.83 -30.82
N CYS A 196 -12.74 51.40 -30.60
CA CYS A 196 -13.07 49.99 -30.32
C CYS A 196 -12.70 49.09 -31.50
N ILE A 197 -13.01 49.51 -32.75
CA ILE A 197 -12.62 48.80 -33.98
C ILE A 197 -11.11 48.68 -34.06
N PHE A 198 -10.36 49.75 -33.77
CA PHE A 198 -8.91 49.72 -33.75
C PHE A 198 -8.36 48.67 -32.76
N TYR A 199 -8.74 48.74 -31.48
CA TYR A 199 -8.25 47.77 -30.49
C TYR A 199 -8.70 46.34 -30.79
N ALA A 200 -9.94 46.14 -31.25
CA ALA A 200 -10.43 44.79 -31.60
C ALA A 200 -9.68 44.25 -32.84
N SER A 201 -9.34 45.11 -33.83
CA SER A 201 -8.57 44.69 -35.01
C SER A 201 -7.12 44.34 -34.68
N GLU A 202 -6.50 45.05 -33.73
CA GLU A 202 -5.14 44.72 -33.24
C GLU A 202 -5.13 43.42 -32.47
N ILE A 203 -6.14 43.20 -31.60
CA ILE A 203 -6.28 41.92 -30.86
C ILE A 203 -6.49 40.76 -31.85
N LEU A 204 -7.32 40.96 -32.88
CA LEU A 204 -7.56 39.97 -33.94
C LEU A 204 -6.26 39.67 -34.70
N ARG A 205 -5.49 40.69 -35.07
CA ARG A 205 -4.21 40.51 -35.73
C ARG A 205 -3.22 39.72 -34.87
N MET A 206 -3.06 40.10 -33.61
CA MET A 206 -2.18 39.37 -32.68
C MET A 206 -2.59 37.90 -32.53
N ASN A 207 -3.88 37.59 -32.40
CA ASN A 207 -4.36 36.21 -32.29
C ASN A 207 -4.14 35.42 -33.60
N ALA A 208 -4.29 36.08 -34.75
CA ALA A 208 -4.03 35.47 -36.08
C ALA A 208 -2.55 35.15 -36.26
N ASP A 209 -1.66 36.09 -35.89
CA ASP A 209 -0.21 35.90 -35.92
C ASP A 209 0.21 34.78 -34.97
N ASN A 210 -0.30 34.79 -33.73
CA ASN A 210 -0.03 33.71 -32.74
C ASN A 210 -0.54 32.35 -33.22
N ARG A 211 -1.71 32.29 -33.85
CA ARG A 211 -2.25 31.08 -34.49
C ARG A 211 -1.32 30.56 -35.57
N ALA A 212 -0.84 31.44 -36.47
CA ALA A 212 0.09 31.05 -37.52
C ALA A 212 1.40 30.46 -36.92
N THR A 213 1.92 31.09 -35.87
CA THR A 213 3.11 30.64 -35.14
C THR A 213 2.90 29.29 -34.50
N VAL A 214 1.75 29.09 -33.81
CA VAL A 214 1.43 27.79 -33.14
C VAL A 214 1.23 26.67 -34.17
N ILE A 215 0.64 26.96 -35.33
CA ILE A 215 0.49 25.99 -36.43
C ILE A 215 1.87 25.60 -36.98
N ALA A 216 2.75 26.59 -37.23
CA ALA A 216 4.12 26.32 -37.69
C ALA A 216 4.90 25.46 -36.69
N ASP A 217 4.81 25.81 -35.40
CA ASP A 217 5.43 25.03 -34.32
C ASP A 217 4.88 23.59 -34.25
N SER A 218 3.57 23.41 -34.46
CA SER A 218 2.95 22.06 -34.51
C SER A 218 3.49 21.21 -35.66
N ILE A 219 3.73 21.81 -36.82
CA ILE A 219 4.30 21.14 -37.99
C ILE A 219 5.75 20.75 -37.70
N HIS A 220 6.57 21.68 -37.20
CA HIS A 220 7.96 21.39 -36.81
C HIS A 220 8.04 20.32 -35.72
N TYR A 221 7.14 20.38 -34.74
CA TYR A 221 7.04 19.32 -33.70
C TYR A 221 6.74 17.96 -34.33
N GLN A 222 5.84 17.90 -35.31
CA GLN A 222 5.48 16.63 -35.95
C GLN A 222 6.60 16.08 -36.82
N GLU A 223 7.34 16.92 -37.50
CA GLU A 223 8.55 16.52 -38.25
C GLU A 223 9.64 15.99 -37.30
N ALA A 224 9.89 16.72 -36.21
CA ALA A 224 10.83 16.32 -35.17
C ALA A 224 10.44 14.97 -34.55
N TYR A 225 9.17 14.81 -34.23
CA TYR A 225 8.62 13.57 -33.69
C TYR A 225 8.80 12.38 -34.65
N LEU A 226 8.56 12.55 -35.91
CA LEU A 226 8.74 11.49 -36.91
C LEU A 226 10.21 11.06 -37.02
N ARG A 227 11.15 12.02 -37.08
CA ARG A 227 12.59 11.73 -37.11
C ARG A 227 13.07 11.02 -35.88
N LEU A 228 12.65 11.51 -34.68
CA LEU A 228 12.98 10.85 -33.42
C LEU A 228 12.39 9.45 -33.34
N LYS A 229 11.19 9.25 -33.90
CA LYS A 229 10.55 7.94 -33.95
C LYS A 229 11.31 6.97 -34.86
N GLU A 230 11.74 7.39 -36.02
CA GLU A 230 12.56 6.59 -36.93
C GLU A 230 13.87 6.16 -36.27
N ASN A 231 14.56 7.10 -35.61
CA ASN A 231 15.78 6.81 -34.85
C ASN A 231 15.52 5.84 -33.69
N TYR A 232 14.38 6.01 -33.01
CA TYR A 232 13.96 5.11 -31.92
C TYR A 232 13.63 3.69 -32.44
N ASP A 233 12.85 3.58 -33.52
CA ASP A 233 12.47 2.29 -34.10
C ASP A 233 13.72 1.51 -34.58
N TYR A 234 14.66 2.22 -35.24
CA TYR A 234 15.96 1.65 -35.63
C TYR A 234 16.80 1.22 -34.42
N ALA A 235 16.86 2.07 -33.39
CA ALA A 235 17.56 1.78 -32.17
C ALA A 235 16.96 0.55 -31.45
N GLU A 236 15.63 0.42 -31.41
CA GLU A 236 14.95 -0.73 -30.82
C GLU A 236 15.23 -2.04 -31.59
N GLU A 237 15.29 -1.98 -32.92
CA GLU A 237 15.65 -3.13 -33.74
C GLU A 237 17.09 -3.60 -33.46
N ARG A 238 18.03 -2.64 -33.44
CA ARG A 238 19.43 -2.91 -33.10
C ARG A 238 19.62 -3.48 -31.69
N TYR A 239 18.80 -2.99 -30.77
CA TYR A 239 18.84 -3.52 -29.38
C TYR A 239 18.36 -4.98 -29.30
N ARG A 240 17.33 -5.33 -30.02
CA ARG A 240 16.87 -6.73 -30.07
C ARG A 240 17.95 -7.64 -30.69
N ASP A 241 18.63 -7.16 -31.70
CA ASP A 241 19.73 -7.90 -32.30
C ASP A 241 20.90 -8.04 -31.30
N LEU A 242 21.23 -6.99 -30.57
CA LEU A 242 22.24 -7.01 -29.51
C LEU A 242 21.83 -7.96 -28.36
N GLU A 243 20.59 -7.88 -27.88
CA GLU A 243 20.06 -8.82 -26.88
C GLU A 243 20.22 -10.27 -27.36
N ARG A 244 19.86 -10.53 -28.62
CA ARG A 244 19.96 -11.86 -29.21
C ARG A 244 21.42 -12.33 -29.29
N TYR A 245 22.34 -11.47 -29.76
CA TYR A 245 23.76 -11.75 -29.82
C TYR A 245 24.36 -12.07 -28.44
N ILE A 246 24.00 -11.28 -27.40
CA ILE A 246 24.55 -11.44 -26.04
C ILE A 246 24.00 -12.69 -25.35
N PHE A 247 22.68 -12.94 -25.45
CA PHE A 247 22.02 -13.95 -24.64
C PHE A 247 21.73 -15.27 -25.36
N VAL A 248 21.63 -15.28 -26.69
CA VAL A 248 21.21 -16.43 -27.47
C VAL A 248 22.35 -16.96 -28.36
N ASP A 249 22.90 -16.12 -29.24
CA ASP A 249 23.88 -16.54 -30.22
C ASP A 249 25.29 -16.70 -29.60
N GLY A 250 25.64 -15.82 -28.65
CA GLY A 250 26.93 -15.83 -27.96
C GLY A 250 28.11 -15.43 -28.87
N GLN A 251 29.27 -15.25 -28.25
CA GLN A 251 30.54 -15.01 -28.96
C GLN A 251 31.23 -16.37 -29.32
N THR A 252 32.33 -16.32 -30.07
CA THR A 252 33.06 -17.53 -30.40
C THR A 252 33.52 -18.28 -29.14
N PRO A 253 33.28 -19.59 -29.03
CA PRO A 253 33.71 -20.39 -27.89
C PRO A 253 35.24 -20.32 -27.70
N PHE A 254 35.70 -20.28 -26.42
CA PHE A 254 37.10 -20.12 -26.08
C PHE A 254 38.02 -21.19 -26.68
N LEU A 255 37.51 -22.43 -26.91
CA LEU A 255 38.26 -23.49 -27.57
C LEU A 255 38.65 -23.13 -29.01
N ASP A 256 37.80 -22.47 -29.77
CA ASP A 256 38.07 -22.10 -31.15
C ASP A 256 39.03 -20.90 -31.22
N ILE A 257 38.99 -20.03 -30.19
CA ILE A 257 39.97 -18.96 -30.01
C ILE A 257 41.36 -19.54 -29.75
N LEU A 258 41.44 -20.57 -28.89
CA LEU A 258 42.71 -21.24 -28.62
C LEU A 258 43.31 -21.89 -29.86
N LYS A 259 42.50 -22.45 -30.75
CA LYS A 259 42.97 -23.02 -32.04
C LYS A 259 43.59 -21.98 -32.96
N ASN A 260 43.05 -20.74 -32.94
CA ASN A 260 43.44 -19.64 -33.83
C ASN A 260 44.02 -18.42 -33.08
N THR A 261 44.79 -18.64 -32.02
CA THR A 261 45.33 -17.62 -31.12
C THR A 261 46.02 -16.47 -31.85
N GLY A 262 46.83 -16.77 -32.88
CA GLY A 262 47.55 -15.73 -33.61
C GLY A 262 46.65 -14.75 -34.36
N TYR A 263 45.56 -15.25 -34.94
CA TYR A 263 44.57 -14.42 -35.63
C TYR A 263 43.88 -13.47 -34.66
N TYR A 264 43.34 -14.02 -33.56
CA TYR A 264 42.62 -13.23 -32.56
C TYR A 264 43.53 -12.21 -31.86
N TRP A 265 44.80 -12.56 -31.55
CA TRP A 265 45.77 -11.66 -30.99
C TRP A 265 46.08 -10.45 -31.87
N ASN A 266 46.29 -10.69 -33.17
CA ASN A 266 46.54 -9.61 -34.12
C ASN A 266 45.29 -8.72 -34.31
N LYS A 267 44.11 -9.29 -34.38
CA LYS A 267 42.86 -8.53 -34.46
C LYS A 267 42.66 -7.70 -33.21
N THR A 268 42.88 -8.27 -32.03
CA THR A 268 42.84 -7.55 -30.75
C THR A 268 43.79 -6.35 -30.67
N LYS A 269 44.98 -6.49 -31.22
CA LYS A 269 45.91 -5.33 -31.29
C LYS A 269 45.42 -4.22 -32.19
N VAL A 270 44.79 -4.55 -33.29
CA VAL A 270 44.19 -3.55 -34.19
C VAL A 270 43.07 -2.81 -33.47
N ASP A 271 42.15 -3.55 -32.81
CA ASP A 271 41.02 -2.98 -32.08
C ASP A 271 41.47 -2.10 -30.93
N LEU A 272 42.49 -2.53 -30.14
CA LEU A 272 43.08 -1.71 -29.08
C LEU A 272 43.70 -0.38 -29.59
N ARG A 273 44.35 -0.41 -30.76
CA ARG A 273 44.91 0.79 -31.38
C ARG A 273 43.82 1.68 -31.99
N ALA A 274 42.67 1.08 -32.38
CA ALA A 274 41.52 1.83 -32.88
C ALA A 274 40.81 2.57 -31.75
N GLN A 275 40.82 2.02 -30.50
CA GLN A 275 40.07 2.52 -29.38
C GLN A 275 40.87 3.53 -28.49
N TYR A 276 42.22 3.37 -28.41
CA TYR A 276 43.09 4.16 -27.57
C TYR A 276 44.27 4.77 -28.35
N SER A 277 44.48 6.07 -28.17
CA SER A 277 45.63 6.78 -28.79
C SER A 277 46.21 7.80 -27.83
N MET A 278 47.33 7.42 -27.22
CA MET A 278 48.12 8.35 -26.37
C MET A 278 48.73 9.51 -27.17
N ARG A 279 48.88 9.34 -28.50
CA ARG A 279 49.42 10.41 -29.34
C ARG A 279 48.36 11.50 -29.57
N GLU A 280 47.13 11.10 -29.92
CA GLU A 280 46.03 12.03 -30.10
C GLU A 280 45.69 12.78 -28.82
N LEU A 281 45.72 12.08 -27.64
CA LEU A 281 45.55 12.74 -26.34
C LEU A 281 46.62 13.77 -26.06
N ARG A 282 47.91 13.45 -26.37
CA ARG A 282 49.00 14.38 -26.21
C ARG A 282 48.85 15.59 -27.15
N ASP A 283 48.53 15.33 -28.42
CA ASP A 283 48.38 16.39 -29.41
C ASP A 283 47.19 17.36 -29.04
N CYS A 284 46.11 16.83 -28.45
CA CYS A 284 45.01 17.65 -27.91
C CYS A 284 45.46 18.45 -26.66
N LEU A 285 46.20 17.85 -25.73
CA LEU A 285 46.71 18.53 -24.55
C LEU A 285 47.76 19.61 -24.92
N ASP A 286 48.60 19.32 -25.91
CA ASP A 286 49.59 20.30 -26.40
C ASP A 286 48.90 21.47 -27.13
N ALA A 287 47.76 21.23 -27.82
CA ALA A 287 46.98 22.27 -28.47
C ALA A 287 46.31 23.24 -27.46
N THR A 288 45.82 22.73 -26.31
CA THR A 288 45.19 23.55 -25.26
C THR A 288 46.22 24.42 -24.48
N VAL A 289 47.46 23.96 -24.35
CA VAL A 289 48.52 24.73 -23.66
C VAL A 289 48.97 25.94 -24.50
N VAL A 290 48.75 25.96 -25.81
CA VAL A 290 49.13 27.07 -26.73
C VAL A 290 48.12 28.24 -26.73
N ASP A 291 46.86 28.00 -26.32
CA ASP A 291 45.80 29.00 -26.32
C ASP A 291 45.59 29.71 -24.97
N GLU A 292 46.61 29.84 -24.10
CA GLU A 292 46.57 30.49 -22.76
C GLU A 292 46.11 31.99 -22.75
N ASN A 293 45.60 32.52 -23.86
CA ASN A 293 45.11 33.89 -23.95
C ASN A 293 43.59 34.09 -24.09
N ALA A 294 42.79 33.02 -23.91
CA ALA A 294 41.34 33.06 -23.93
C ALA A 294 40.75 33.02 -22.51
N SER A 295 39.73 33.76 -22.25
CA SER A 295 39.11 34.12 -20.95
C SER A 295 38.42 32.94 -20.23
N ASP A 296 38.66 32.85 -18.97
CA ASP A 296 38.65 31.79 -17.99
C ASP A 296 37.38 31.02 -17.61
N GLU A 297 36.21 31.14 -18.21
CA GLU A 297 35.01 30.44 -17.73
C GLU A 297 34.13 29.70 -18.77
N GLU A 298 34.32 29.94 -20.06
CA GLU A 298 33.58 29.20 -21.12
C GLU A 298 34.38 28.04 -21.75
N ASP A 299 35.66 27.93 -21.43
CA ASP A 299 36.59 27.08 -22.18
C ASP A 299 36.66 25.61 -21.73
N ASP A 300 36.30 25.27 -20.47
CA ASP A 300 36.38 23.89 -20.00
C ASP A 300 35.33 22.97 -20.63
N ALA A 301 34.17 23.51 -20.97
CA ALA A 301 33.11 22.75 -21.64
C ALA A 301 33.39 22.54 -23.14
N THR A 302 34.09 23.50 -23.79
CA THR A 302 34.45 23.42 -25.20
C THR A 302 35.62 22.48 -25.47
N PHE A 303 36.56 22.33 -24.52
CA PHE A 303 37.71 21.41 -24.62
C PHE A 303 37.25 19.95 -24.80
N LEU A 304 36.26 19.49 -23.99
CA LEU A 304 35.77 18.12 -24.07
C LEU A 304 35.01 17.84 -25.36
N GLN A 305 34.35 18.84 -25.94
CA GLN A 305 33.59 18.70 -27.20
C GLN A 305 34.51 18.54 -28.44
N HIS A 306 35.78 18.95 -28.35
CA HIS A 306 36.73 18.84 -29.45
C HIS A 306 37.68 17.61 -29.35
N LEU A 307 37.54 16.82 -28.26
CA LEU A 307 38.33 15.57 -28.16
C LEU A 307 37.81 14.53 -29.17
N SER A 308 38.75 13.89 -29.85
CA SER A 308 38.38 12.67 -30.62
C SER A 308 37.97 11.57 -29.64
N SER A 309 37.04 10.68 -30.05
CA SER A 309 36.55 9.57 -29.19
C SER A 309 37.67 8.69 -28.63
N ARG A 310 38.81 8.60 -29.34
CA ARG A 310 40.02 7.88 -28.90
C ARG A 310 40.77 8.60 -27.80
N ALA A 311 40.88 9.94 -27.90
CA ALA A 311 41.55 10.76 -26.89
C ALA A 311 40.70 10.77 -25.61
N GLU A 312 39.38 10.85 -25.74
CA GLU A 312 38.43 10.80 -24.65
C GLU A 312 38.47 9.46 -23.87
N ASN A 313 38.44 8.32 -24.57
CA ASN A 313 38.61 7.00 -23.96
C ASN A 313 39.97 6.84 -23.25
N THR A 314 41.04 7.43 -23.84
CA THR A 314 42.37 7.40 -23.24
C THR A 314 42.44 8.27 -22.00
N LEU A 315 41.81 9.45 -21.99
CA LEU A 315 41.68 10.35 -20.85
C LEU A 315 40.90 9.68 -19.71
N LEU A 316 39.78 9.06 -20.01
CA LEU A 316 38.96 8.30 -19.04
C LEU A 316 39.76 7.21 -18.35
N LEU A 317 40.50 6.39 -19.14
CA LEU A 317 41.38 5.37 -18.60
C LEU A 317 42.42 5.96 -17.63
N PHE A 318 43.03 7.09 -18.01
CA PHE A 318 44.00 7.78 -17.18
C PHE A 318 43.39 8.31 -15.87
N ILE A 319 42.23 8.92 -15.93
CA ILE A 319 41.48 9.39 -14.75
C ILE A 319 41.14 8.23 -13.82
N CYS A 320 40.66 7.11 -14.34
CA CYS A 320 40.38 5.92 -13.54
C CYS A 320 41.61 5.33 -12.85
N ILE A 321 42.75 5.26 -13.56
CA ILE A 321 44.02 4.83 -12.97
C ILE A 321 44.44 5.81 -11.87
N LEU A 322 44.34 7.11 -12.13
CA LEU A 322 44.66 8.14 -11.15
C LEU A 322 43.78 8.01 -9.90
N GLN A 323 42.49 7.80 -10.04
CA GLN A 323 41.57 7.59 -8.90
C GLN A 323 41.94 6.37 -8.06
N VAL A 324 42.31 5.24 -8.69
CA VAL A 324 42.80 4.06 -7.97
C VAL A 324 44.08 4.39 -7.20
N VAL A 325 45.02 5.13 -7.81
CA VAL A 325 46.25 5.55 -7.16
C VAL A 325 45.98 6.46 -5.96
N VAL A 326 45.10 7.44 -6.11
CA VAL A 326 44.65 8.33 -5.05
C VAL A 326 43.98 7.57 -3.90
N LEU A 327 43.14 6.59 -4.22
CA LEU A 327 42.51 5.72 -3.24
C LEU A 327 43.55 4.94 -2.42
N VAL A 328 44.52 4.32 -3.10
CA VAL A 328 45.62 3.60 -2.44
C VAL A 328 46.46 4.55 -1.58
N PHE A 329 46.71 5.76 -2.06
CA PHE A 329 47.41 6.79 -1.28
C PHE A 329 46.64 7.11 0.02
N PHE A 330 45.32 7.34 -0.03
CA PHE A 330 44.55 7.57 1.19
C PHE A 330 44.51 6.36 2.12
N TRP A 331 44.54 5.14 1.63
CA TRP A 331 44.68 3.95 2.45
C TRP A 331 46.01 3.88 3.18
N LEU A 332 47.09 4.19 2.48
CA LEU A 332 48.45 4.24 3.07
C LEU A 332 48.59 5.38 4.07
N LEU A 333 48.06 6.56 3.75
CA LEU A 333 48.05 7.72 4.64
C LEU A 333 47.29 7.43 5.94
N THR A 334 46.07 6.90 5.83
CA THR A 334 45.26 6.51 7.01
C THR A 334 45.93 5.39 7.80
N LEU A 335 46.58 4.44 7.14
CA LEU A 335 47.37 3.40 7.80
C LEU A 335 48.52 3.99 8.60
N LEU A 336 49.24 4.95 8.02
CA LEU A 336 50.35 5.65 8.69
C LEU A 336 49.83 6.42 9.91
N VAL A 337 48.76 7.20 9.77
CA VAL A 337 48.14 7.96 10.87
C VAL A 337 47.67 7.03 11.98
N LEU A 338 46.95 5.95 11.65
CA LEU A 338 46.51 4.96 12.64
C LEU A 338 47.67 4.23 13.30
N TRP A 339 48.77 3.94 12.57
CA TRP A 339 49.98 3.35 13.11
C TRP A 339 50.68 4.30 14.11
N LEU A 340 50.77 5.59 13.79
CA LEU A 340 51.30 6.63 14.68
C LEU A 340 50.42 6.75 15.95
N LEU A 341 49.10 6.85 15.79
CA LEU A 341 48.16 6.88 16.91
C LEU A 341 48.24 5.60 17.77
N TYR A 342 48.40 4.44 17.17
CA TYR A 342 48.55 3.17 17.88
C TYR A 342 49.88 3.14 18.67
N ARG A 343 50.93 3.77 18.16
CA ARG A 343 52.25 3.83 18.81
C ARG A 343 52.28 4.84 19.98
N PHE A 344 51.68 6.02 19.79
CA PHE A 344 51.79 7.14 20.71
C PHE A 344 50.61 7.32 21.66
N THR A 345 49.44 6.67 21.36
CA THR A 345 48.24 6.81 22.19
C THR A 345 47.83 5.50 22.88
N ARG A 346 46.84 5.60 23.77
CA ARG A 346 46.24 4.43 24.45
C ARG A 346 45.39 3.53 23.54
N LEU A 347 45.42 3.76 22.22
CA LEU A 347 44.64 3.02 21.22
C LEU A 347 44.95 1.50 21.25
N LYS A 348 46.13 1.10 21.66
CA LYS A 348 46.55 -0.31 21.91
C LYS A 348 45.56 -1.06 22.84
N ARG A 349 44.87 -0.34 23.74
CA ARG A 349 43.95 -0.94 24.69
C ARG A 349 42.61 -1.30 24.06
N TYR A 350 42.22 -0.60 22.99
CA TYR A 350 40.90 -0.74 22.36
C TYR A 350 40.89 -1.50 21.03
N VAL A 351 41.96 -1.36 20.25
CA VAL A 351 42.06 -1.94 18.91
C VAL A 351 43.23 -2.91 18.81
N PRO A 352 42.99 -4.18 18.49
CA PRO A 352 44.06 -5.15 18.25
C PRO A 352 44.80 -4.83 16.97
N LYS A 353 46.16 -4.96 16.97
CA LYS A 353 47.04 -4.63 15.84
C LYS A 353 46.61 -5.25 14.52
N ARG A 354 46.02 -6.45 14.52
CA ARG A 354 45.54 -7.19 13.33
C ARG A 354 44.34 -6.55 12.65
N LYS A 355 43.55 -5.72 13.33
CA LYS A 355 42.41 -5.02 12.78
C LYS A 355 42.76 -3.63 12.20
N LEU A 356 43.97 -3.15 12.47
CA LEU A 356 44.41 -1.81 12.10
C LEU A 356 44.33 -1.59 10.57
N SER A 357 44.81 -2.57 9.77
CA SER A 357 44.79 -2.49 8.31
C SER A 357 43.39 -2.33 7.70
N ILE A 358 42.37 -2.98 8.26
CA ILE A 358 40.99 -2.84 7.74
C ILE A 358 40.35 -1.55 8.18
N ILE A 359 40.63 -1.12 9.41
CA ILE A 359 40.16 0.19 9.85
C ILE A 359 40.81 1.26 8.94
N SER A 360 42.07 1.09 8.50
CA SER A 360 42.69 2.01 7.55
C SER A 360 42.01 1.98 6.17
N ILE A 361 41.64 0.79 5.65
CA ILE A 361 40.91 0.67 4.38
C ILE A 361 39.55 1.38 4.50
N LEU A 362 38.78 1.11 5.56
CA LEU A 362 37.50 1.74 5.78
C LEU A 362 37.60 3.26 5.91
N MET A 363 38.51 3.74 6.74
CA MET A 363 38.72 5.16 6.95
C MET A 363 39.25 5.84 5.67
N GLY A 364 40.19 5.22 4.97
CA GLY A 364 40.76 5.74 3.74
C GLY A 364 39.71 5.81 2.61
N THR A 365 38.87 4.77 2.48
CA THR A 365 37.75 4.78 1.54
C THR A 365 36.71 5.86 1.89
N PHE A 366 36.43 6.05 3.18
CA PHE A 366 35.51 7.09 3.63
C PHE A 366 36.06 8.51 3.35
N VAL A 367 37.33 8.75 3.60
CA VAL A 367 38.00 10.03 3.28
C VAL A 367 37.98 10.28 1.77
N TYR A 368 38.33 9.26 0.97
CA TYR A 368 38.25 9.34 -0.48
C TYR A 368 36.82 9.70 -0.95
N PHE A 369 35.83 9.06 -0.39
CA PHE A 369 34.43 9.31 -0.75
C PHE A 369 33.95 10.73 -0.41
N ILE A 370 34.40 11.30 0.72
CA ILE A 370 34.09 12.70 1.08
C ILE A 370 34.76 13.66 0.08
N MET A 371 35.98 13.38 -0.32
CA MET A 371 36.76 14.27 -1.18
C MET A 371 36.32 14.19 -2.65
N PHE A 372 35.98 13.00 -3.15
CA PHE A 372 35.75 12.73 -4.58
C PHE A 372 34.41 12.07 -4.87
N GLY A 373 33.58 11.81 -3.86
CA GLY A 373 32.31 11.10 -4.03
C GLY A 373 31.19 11.96 -4.61
N PHE A 374 31.33 13.28 -4.53
CA PHE A 374 30.47 14.22 -5.22
C PHE A 374 31.17 14.60 -6.52
N SER A 375 30.61 14.18 -7.64
CA SER A 375 31.13 14.49 -8.96
C SER A 375 31.22 16.00 -9.15
N LEU A 376 32.42 16.48 -9.41
CA LEU A 376 32.71 17.88 -9.76
C LEU A 376 32.93 18.06 -11.27
N TYR A 377 32.79 16.95 -12.03
CA TYR A 377 33.02 16.94 -13.46
C TYR A 377 31.69 17.22 -14.17
N GLY A 378 31.67 18.24 -15.01
CA GLY A 378 30.48 18.62 -15.80
C GLY A 378 30.19 17.66 -16.97
N ASP A 379 31.06 16.68 -17.24
CA ASP A 379 30.94 15.73 -18.34
C ASP A 379 30.24 14.46 -17.89
N GLU A 380 29.12 14.12 -18.54
CA GLU A 380 28.33 12.94 -18.26
C GLU A 380 29.12 11.62 -18.40
N TYR A 381 30.06 11.57 -19.31
CA TYR A 381 30.83 10.36 -19.62
C TYR A 381 31.88 10.04 -18.52
N ILE A 382 32.60 11.06 -18.07
CA ILE A 382 33.55 10.94 -16.96
C ILE A 382 32.78 10.62 -15.65
N ASP A 383 31.64 11.28 -15.45
CA ASP A 383 30.81 11.07 -14.29
C ASP A 383 30.28 9.63 -14.21
N LEU A 384 29.98 8.99 -15.34
CA LEU A 384 29.61 7.59 -15.42
C LEU A 384 30.72 6.66 -14.89
N GLY A 385 31.96 6.86 -15.32
CA GLY A 385 33.13 6.09 -14.88
C GLY A 385 33.37 6.24 -13.37
N VAL A 386 33.34 7.46 -12.85
CA VAL A 386 33.49 7.77 -11.42
C VAL A 386 32.38 7.12 -10.59
N ARG A 387 31.15 7.18 -11.06
CA ARG A 387 29.98 6.56 -10.41
C ARG A 387 30.13 5.05 -10.27
N HIS A 388 30.67 4.37 -11.29
CA HIS A 388 30.93 2.94 -11.25
C HIS A 388 32.01 2.58 -10.23
N VAL A 389 33.12 3.32 -10.20
CA VAL A 389 34.19 3.12 -9.17
C VAL A 389 33.59 3.30 -7.78
N ASN A 390 32.82 4.34 -7.55
CA ASN A 390 32.20 4.61 -6.26
C ASN A 390 31.25 3.50 -5.83
N THR A 391 30.49 2.91 -6.75
CA THR A 391 29.59 1.78 -6.47
C THR A 391 30.38 0.57 -5.96
N PHE A 392 31.51 0.25 -6.59
CA PHE A 392 32.37 -0.86 -6.14
C PHE A 392 33.06 -0.56 -4.81
N LEU A 393 33.40 0.69 -4.53
CA LEU A 393 33.96 1.07 -3.24
C LEU A 393 32.99 0.86 -2.07
N TRP A 394 31.70 1.11 -2.27
CA TRP A 394 30.68 0.78 -1.27
C TRP A 394 30.66 -0.71 -0.92
N LEU A 395 30.81 -1.57 -1.92
CA LEU A 395 30.88 -3.01 -1.72
C LEU A 395 32.12 -3.42 -0.92
N LEU A 396 33.25 -2.83 -1.22
CA LEU A 396 34.49 -3.04 -0.47
C LEU A 396 34.33 -2.62 1.00
N VAL A 397 33.64 -1.50 1.25
CA VAL A 397 33.30 -1.04 2.59
C VAL A 397 32.38 -2.04 3.29
N ALA A 398 31.35 -2.54 2.60
CA ALA A 398 30.41 -3.52 3.17
C ALA A 398 31.11 -4.83 3.57
N ILE A 399 31.96 -5.39 2.72
CA ILE A 399 32.73 -6.61 3.00
C ILE A 399 33.70 -6.36 4.15
N SER A 400 34.51 -5.31 4.07
CA SER A 400 35.53 -5.00 5.09
C SER A 400 34.91 -4.66 6.44
N GLY A 401 33.81 -3.90 6.44
CA GLY A 401 33.05 -3.55 7.64
C GLY A 401 32.42 -4.78 8.31
N SER A 402 31.83 -5.67 7.52
CA SER A 402 31.27 -6.92 8.02
C SER A 402 32.34 -7.79 8.66
N LEU A 403 33.49 -7.95 8.02
CA LEU A 403 34.60 -8.70 8.58
C LEU A 403 35.12 -8.07 9.89
N LEU A 404 35.24 -6.74 9.94
CA LEU A 404 35.70 -6.02 11.12
C LEU A 404 34.79 -6.21 12.33
N LEU A 405 33.50 -6.10 12.12
CA LEU A 405 32.49 -6.16 13.19
C LEU A 405 32.24 -7.59 13.66
N ARG A 406 32.27 -8.56 12.77
CA ARG A 406 31.84 -9.92 13.03
C ARG A 406 32.97 -10.88 13.43
N VAL A 407 34.14 -10.79 12.78
CA VAL A 407 35.19 -11.79 12.93
C VAL A 407 36.12 -11.45 14.11
N LYS A 408 36.45 -12.46 14.93
CA LYS A 408 37.44 -12.30 16.01
C LYS A 408 38.84 -12.05 15.43
N PRO A 409 39.70 -11.25 16.13
CA PRO A 409 41.04 -10.89 15.63
C PRO A 409 41.91 -12.06 15.24
N GLU A 410 41.73 -13.20 15.89
CA GLU A 410 42.53 -14.40 15.67
C GLU A 410 42.23 -15.08 14.32
N ARG A 411 40.94 -15.07 13.89
CA ARG A 411 40.44 -15.68 12.65
C ARG A 411 40.35 -14.70 11.50
N PHE A 412 40.77 -13.49 11.72
CA PHE A 412 40.61 -12.39 10.76
C PHE A 412 41.32 -12.64 9.42
N ARG A 413 42.60 -13.08 9.47
CA ARG A 413 43.39 -13.41 8.27
C ARG A 413 42.74 -14.49 7.42
N GLN A 414 42.09 -15.43 8.08
CA GLN A 414 41.37 -16.54 7.42
C GLN A 414 40.12 -16.02 6.70
N GLY A 415 39.30 -15.18 7.34
CA GLY A 415 38.15 -14.53 6.70
C GLY A 415 38.57 -13.67 5.51
N PHE A 416 39.60 -12.84 5.64
CA PHE A 416 40.08 -12.01 4.54
C PHE A 416 40.59 -12.84 3.37
N LEU A 417 41.33 -13.93 3.59
CA LEU A 417 41.81 -14.83 2.55
C LEU A 417 40.64 -15.48 1.80
N LEU A 418 39.56 -15.80 2.48
CA LEU A 418 38.39 -16.42 1.87
C LEU A 418 37.65 -15.48 0.90
N TYR A 419 37.68 -14.17 1.15
CA TYR A 419 37.13 -13.16 0.26
C TYR A 419 38.13 -12.53 -0.70
N SER A 420 39.42 -12.98 -0.69
CA SER A 420 40.46 -12.42 -1.56
C SER A 420 40.14 -12.59 -3.05
N ALA A 421 39.57 -13.75 -3.46
CA ALA A 421 39.09 -13.98 -4.83
C ALA A 421 38.01 -12.98 -5.25
N THR A 422 37.11 -12.61 -4.34
CA THR A 422 36.06 -11.64 -4.60
C THR A 422 36.64 -10.25 -4.90
N PHE A 423 37.68 -9.85 -4.21
CA PHE A 423 38.41 -8.60 -4.53
C PHE A 423 39.12 -8.64 -5.87
N LEU A 424 39.70 -9.80 -6.27
CA LEU A 424 40.26 -9.99 -7.61
C LEU A 424 39.22 -9.91 -8.72
N VAL A 425 38.07 -10.58 -8.51
CA VAL A 425 36.90 -10.47 -9.42
C VAL A 425 36.43 -9.03 -9.54
N MET A 426 36.33 -8.30 -8.43
CA MET A 426 35.98 -6.89 -8.43
C MET A 426 36.94 -6.06 -9.29
N LEU A 427 38.26 -6.22 -9.08
CA LEU A 427 39.26 -5.48 -9.84
C LEU A 427 39.13 -5.80 -11.34
N MET A 428 38.90 -7.07 -11.70
CA MET A 428 38.66 -7.49 -13.07
C MET A 428 37.41 -6.86 -13.68
N ILE A 429 36.29 -6.81 -12.95
CA ILE A 429 35.04 -6.18 -13.42
C ILE A 429 35.27 -4.69 -13.65
N ILE A 430 35.93 -4.00 -12.70
CA ILE A 430 36.25 -2.57 -12.83
C ILE A 430 37.08 -2.36 -14.09
N ALA A 431 38.15 -3.16 -14.28
CA ALA A 431 38.99 -3.05 -15.45
C ALA A 431 38.22 -3.27 -16.77
N CYS A 432 37.36 -4.31 -16.82
CA CYS A 432 36.60 -4.60 -18.04
C CYS A 432 35.50 -3.54 -18.33
N ARG A 433 34.94 -2.94 -17.31
CA ARG A 433 33.82 -1.99 -17.46
C ARG A 433 34.26 -0.55 -17.71
N ILE A 434 35.31 -0.11 -17.02
CA ILE A 434 35.76 1.29 -17.08
C ILE A 434 36.71 1.54 -18.21
N THR A 435 37.54 0.54 -18.52
CA THR A 435 38.53 0.69 -19.58
C THR A 435 37.98 0.37 -20.98
N PHE A 436 36.68 0.12 -21.12
CA PHE A 436 36.09 -0.24 -22.42
C PHE A 436 36.91 -1.26 -23.20
N VAL A 437 37.32 -2.33 -22.53
CA VAL A 437 38.10 -3.39 -23.13
C VAL A 437 37.38 -3.94 -24.37
N PRO A 438 38.02 -3.95 -25.56
CA PRO A 438 37.38 -4.51 -26.74
C PRO A 438 36.87 -5.92 -26.49
N ASP A 439 35.70 -6.25 -27.01
CA ASP A 439 35.06 -7.55 -26.77
C ASP A 439 35.97 -8.74 -27.12
N LYS A 440 36.78 -8.63 -28.18
CA LYS A 440 37.73 -9.66 -28.58
C LYS A 440 38.84 -9.88 -27.57
N LEU A 441 39.35 -8.80 -26.97
CA LEU A 441 40.35 -8.89 -25.89
C LEU A 441 39.70 -9.47 -24.64
N MET A 442 38.48 -9.08 -24.36
CA MET A 442 37.71 -9.59 -23.24
C MET A 442 37.48 -11.10 -23.37
N VAL A 443 37.02 -11.60 -24.54
CA VAL A 443 36.80 -13.01 -24.80
C VAL A 443 38.12 -13.83 -24.69
N PHE A 444 39.26 -13.23 -25.08
CA PHE A 444 40.58 -13.85 -24.98
C PHE A 444 41.12 -13.93 -23.55
N LEU A 445 41.04 -12.87 -22.79
CA LEU A 445 41.68 -12.76 -21.44
C LEU A 445 40.75 -13.24 -20.30
N PHE A 446 39.46 -13.07 -20.44
CA PHE A 446 38.51 -13.28 -19.35
C PHE A 446 38.43 -14.76 -18.88
N PRO A 447 38.27 -15.78 -19.75
CA PRO A 447 38.20 -17.17 -19.32
C PRO A 447 39.45 -17.67 -18.57
N PRO A 448 40.72 -17.43 -19.04
CA PRO A 448 41.89 -17.89 -18.31
C PRO A 448 42.09 -17.18 -16.97
N ILE A 449 41.79 -15.86 -16.87
CA ILE A 449 41.87 -15.13 -15.62
C ILE A 449 40.85 -15.68 -14.63
N LEU A 450 39.62 -15.91 -15.11
CA LEU A 450 38.54 -16.47 -14.28
C LEU A 450 38.85 -17.89 -13.79
N LEU A 451 39.50 -18.72 -14.65
CA LEU A 451 39.99 -20.04 -14.24
C LEU A 451 41.01 -19.94 -13.08
N LEU A 452 41.93 -19.01 -13.15
CA LEU A 452 42.90 -18.78 -12.07
C LEU A 452 42.23 -18.36 -10.78
N ILE A 453 41.17 -17.52 -10.88
CA ILE A 453 40.37 -17.08 -9.71
C ILE A 453 39.59 -18.27 -9.13
N VAL A 454 38.98 -19.13 -9.95
CA VAL A 454 38.29 -20.35 -9.50
C VAL A 454 39.24 -21.28 -8.76
N VAL A 455 40.42 -21.53 -9.30
CA VAL A 455 41.44 -22.38 -8.66
C VAL A 455 41.89 -21.76 -7.33
N TRP A 456 42.10 -20.45 -7.30
CA TRP A 456 42.48 -19.73 -6.07
C TRP A 456 41.39 -19.85 -5.02
N GLN A 457 40.12 -19.62 -5.40
CA GLN A 457 38.99 -19.75 -4.48
C GLN A 457 38.84 -21.19 -3.96
N LEU A 458 39.04 -22.18 -4.83
CA LEU A 458 39.00 -23.61 -4.43
C LEU A 458 40.10 -23.88 -3.37
N CYS A 459 41.31 -23.43 -3.60
CA CYS A 459 42.44 -23.56 -2.64
C CYS A 459 42.08 -22.88 -1.29
N CYS A 460 41.49 -21.68 -1.34
CA CYS A 460 41.04 -20.98 -0.15
C CYS A 460 39.92 -21.75 0.57
N CYS A 461 38.95 -22.32 -0.14
CA CYS A 461 37.87 -23.13 0.46
C CYS A 461 38.44 -24.39 1.12
N ILE A 462 39.36 -25.11 0.50
CA ILE A 462 39.94 -26.34 1.08
C ILE A 462 40.79 -26.04 2.31
N TRP A 463 41.65 -25.01 2.21
CA TRP A 463 42.65 -24.72 3.26
C TRP A 463 42.11 -23.90 4.43
N VAL A 464 41.21 -22.95 4.16
CA VAL A 464 40.83 -21.90 5.10
C VAL A 464 39.42 -22.05 5.63
N ALA A 465 38.49 -22.60 4.84
CA ALA A 465 37.10 -22.66 5.20
C ALA A 465 36.83 -23.45 6.50
N ARG A 466 37.57 -24.52 6.76
CA ARG A 466 37.45 -25.30 8.02
C ARG A 466 37.84 -24.51 9.27
N LYS A 467 38.66 -23.46 9.13
CA LYS A 467 39.12 -22.59 10.24
C LYS A 467 38.33 -21.29 10.35
N ALA A 468 37.52 -20.97 9.34
CA ALA A 468 36.66 -19.81 9.32
C ALA A 468 35.35 -20.04 10.13
N THR A 469 34.48 -19.04 10.20
CA THR A 469 33.13 -19.22 10.77
C THR A 469 32.28 -20.05 9.82
N SER A 470 31.27 -20.75 10.34
CA SER A 470 30.36 -21.58 9.54
C SER A 470 29.73 -20.77 8.39
N ILE A 471 29.29 -19.54 8.68
CA ILE A 471 28.66 -18.65 7.69
C ILE A 471 29.66 -18.22 6.61
N ASP A 472 30.89 -17.82 6.99
CA ASP A 472 31.92 -17.43 6.02
C ASP A 472 32.34 -18.60 5.14
N SER A 473 32.39 -19.80 5.72
CA SER A 473 32.67 -21.03 4.96
C SER A 473 31.57 -21.29 3.92
N THR A 474 30.29 -21.23 4.30
CA THR A 474 29.18 -21.42 3.35
C THR A 474 29.16 -20.37 2.25
N LEU A 475 29.41 -19.09 2.58
CA LEU A 475 29.52 -18.02 1.58
C LEU A 475 30.73 -18.21 0.65
N GLY A 476 31.85 -18.70 1.17
CA GLY A 476 33.02 -19.04 0.35
C GLY A 476 32.75 -20.15 -0.66
N TRP A 477 32.08 -21.23 -0.27
CA TRP A 477 31.67 -22.30 -1.18
C TRP A 477 30.61 -21.84 -2.20
N ALA A 478 29.65 -21.02 -1.76
CA ALA A 478 28.67 -20.42 -2.66
C ALA A 478 29.35 -19.51 -3.71
N SER A 479 30.34 -18.70 -3.30
CA SER A 479 31.13 -17.88 -4.23
C SER A 479 31.86 -18.76 -5.25
N LEU A 480 32.45 -19.87 -4.80
CA LEU A 480 33.11 -20.83 -5.72
C LEU A 480 32.13 -21.39 -6.75
N ALA A 481 30.91 -21.78 -6.32
CA ALA A 481 29.90 -22.29 -7.24
C ALA A 481 29.51 -21.26 -8.30
N VAL A 482 29.33 -20.00 -7.90
CA VAL A 482 29.02 -18.89 -8.83
C VAL A 482 30.18 -18.62 -9.78
N TYR A 483 31.43 -18.60 -9.29
CA TYR A 483 32.60 -18.41 -10.15
C TYR A 483 32.77 -19.55 -11.17
N LEU A 484 32.43 -20.77 -10.76
CA LEU A 484 32.45 -21.93 -11.67
C LEU A 484 31.37 -21.80 -12.77
N VAL A 485 30.17 -21.39 -12.40
CA VAL A 485 29.07 -21.13 -13.37
C VAL A 485 29.48 -20.02 -14.34
N ALA A 486 30.00 -18.91 -13.81
CA ALA A 486 30.50 -17.82 -14.66
C ALA A 486 31.62 -18.28 -15.59
N PHE A 487 32.55 -19.12 -15.09
CA PHE A 487 33.60 -19.72 -15.94
C PHE A 487 33.03 -20.56 -17.08
N VAL A 488 32.01 -21.40 -16.81
CA VAL A 488 31.38 -22.21 -17.84
C VAL A 488 30.73 -21.30 -18.90
N PHE A 489 30.00 -20.27 -18.53
CA PHE A 489 29.45 -19.30 -19.47
C PHE A 489 30.54 -18.62 -20.32
N ALA A 490 31.60 -18.14 -19.69
CA ALA A 490 32.71 -17.49 -20.37
C ALA A 490 33.43 -18.44 -21.33
N PHE A 491 33.58 -19.71 -20.96
CA PHE A 491 34.21 -20.75 -21.79
C PHE A 491 33.38 -21.10 -23.03
N LEU A 492 32.04 -21.10 -22.90
CA LEU A 492 31.09 -21.34 -23.98
C LEU A 492 30.95 -20.14 -24.94
N GLY A 493 31.55 -18.99 -24.65
CA GLY A 493 31.45 -17.75 -25.44
C GLY A 493 30.45 -16.72 -24.93
N TYR A 494 29.78 -17.00 -23.82
CA TYR A 494 28.83 -16.05 -23.18
C TYR A 494 29.55 -15.19 -22.12
N THR A 495 30.61 -14.47 -22.53
CA THR A 495 31.47 -13.70 -21.61
C THR A 495 30.71 -12.59 -20.91
N PHE A 496 29.77 -11.94 -21.59
CA PHE A 496 28.96 -10.89 -21.03
C PHE A 496 27.97 -11.41 -19.96
N VAL A 497 27.33 -12.55 -20.21
CA VAL A 497 26.46 -13.21 -19.21
C VAL A 497 27.30 -13.63 -18.00
N ALA A 498 28.50 -14.14 -18.19
CA ALA A 498 29.42 -14.47 -17.11
C ALA A 498 29.72 -13.22 -16.23
N LEU A 499 29.97 -12.08 -16.87
CA LEU A 499 30.22 -10.81 -16.18
C LEU A 499 28.99 -10.34 -15.39
N LEU A 500 27.78 -10.41 -15.99
CA LEU A 500 26.53 -10.10 -15.30
C LEU A 500 26.30 -10.97 -14.05
N VAL A 501 26.56 -12.28 -14.16
CA VAL A 501 26.45 -13.22 -13.03
C VAL A 501 27.42 -12.87 -11.90
N LEU A 502 28.65 -12.48 -12.24
CA LEU A 502 29.64 -12.06 -11.25
C LEU A 502 29.25 -10.75 -10.55
N VAL A 503 28.76 -9.77 -11.29
CA VAL A 503 28.30 -8.48 -10.73
C VAL A 503 27.08 -8.72 -9.84
N TRP A 504 26.10 -9.51 -10.29
CA TRP A 504 24.94 -9.89 -9.49
C TRP A 504 25.35 -10.56 -8.17
N TRP A 505 26.26 -11.53 -8.23
CA TRP A 505 26.75 -12.22 -7.04
C TRP A 505 27.45 -11.26 -6.09
N TYR A 506 28.21 -10.35 -6.64
CA TYR A 506 28.94 -9.36 -5.86
C TYR A 506 28.01 -8.46 -5.04
N PHE A 507 26.97 -7.91 -5.66
CA PHE A 507 25.94 -7.14 -4.97
C PHE A 507 25.21 -7.99 -3.92
N LEU A 508 24.83 -9.20 -4.28
CA LEU A 508 24.13 -10.11 -3.39
C LEU A 508 24.97 -10.48 -2.16
N LEU A 509 26.25 -10.75 -2.37
CA LEU A 509 27.22 -11.05 -1.29
C LEU A 509 27.34 -9.87 -0.32
N ALA A 510 27.44 -8.65 -0.80
CA ALA A 510 27.50 -7.46 0.03
C ALA A 510 26.25 -7.27 0.89
N VAL A 511 25.06 -7.44 0.31
CA VAL A 511 23.80 -7.35 1.06
C VAL A 511 23.71 -8.48 2.09
N TRP A 512 24.07 -9.70 1.72
CA TRP A 512 24.01 -10.83 2.66
C TRP A 512 25.03 -10.68 3.80
N LEU A 513 26.22 -10.15 3.54
CA LEU A 513 27.19 -9.85 4.61
C LEU A 513 26.70 -8.74 5.54
N THR A 514 26.00 -7.73 5.04
CA THR A 514 25.35 -6.71 5.88
C THR A 514 24.21 -7.29 6.71
N VAL A 515 23.41 -8.20 6.15
CA VAL A 515 22.34 -8.92 6.90
C VAL A 515 22.95 -9.79 8.00
N VAL A 516 24.02 -10.53 7.70
CA VAL A 516 24.71 -11.36 8.71
C VAL A 516 25.33 -10.48 9.81
N CYS A 517 25.88 -9.33 9.46
CA CYS A 517 26.39 -8.35 10.44
C CYS A 517 25.24 -7.82 11.33
N LEU A 518 24.10 -7.52 10.77
CA LEU A 518 22.91 -7.08 11.50
C LEU A 518 22.40 -8.19 12.45
N LEU A 519 22.39 -9.44 12.00
CA LEU A 519 22.03 -10.60 12.84
C LEU A 519 23.00 -10.76 14.03
N ASP A 520 24.30 -10.59 13.81
CA ASP A 520 25.31 -10.66 14.87
C ASP A 520 25.16 -9.50 15.88
N LEU A 521 24.89 -8.28 15.40
CA LEU A 521 24.59 -7.13 16.26
C LEU A 521 23.33 -7.37 17.10
N LEU A 522 22.30 -7.90 16.47
CA LEU A 522 21.06 -8.29 17.18
C LEU A 522 21.31 -9.41 18.20
N GLY A 523 22.16 -10.38 17.88
CA GLY A 523 22.58 -11.42 18.82
C GLY A 523 23.26 -10.84 20.07
N ARG A 524 24.21 -9.91 19.87
CA ARG A 524 24.90 -9.20 20.97
C ARG A 524 23.95 -8.30 21.77
N TYR A 525 23.01 -7.63 21.11
CA TYR A 525 21.96 -6.86 21.78
C TYR A 525 21.09 -7.77 22.63
N LYS A 526 20.68 -8.94 22.09
CA LYS A 526 19.91 -9.94 22.83
C LYS A 526 20.64 -10.40 24.09
N GLU A 527 21.88 -10.89 23.95
CA GLU A 527 22.67 -11.40 25.08
C GLU A 527 22.96 -10.33 26.15
N ARG A 528 23.23 -9.09 25.73
CA ARG A 528 23.70 -8.03 26.63
C ARG A 528 22.59 -7.29 27.37
N TRP A 529 21.46 -7.07 26.69
CA TRP A 529 20.38 -6.21 27.17
C TRP A 529 19.03 -6.90 27.23
N LEU A 530 18.68 -7.66 26.21
CA LEU A 530 17.35 -8.24 26.09
C LEU A 530 17.15 -9.41 27.07
N ASP A 531 18.11 -10.32 27.18
CA ASP A 531 18.00 -11.49 28.05
C ASP A 531 17.86 -11.08 29.52
N LYS A 532 18.58 -10.04 29.96
CA LYS A 532 18.42 -9.47 31.31
C LYS A 532 17.03 -8.88 31.52
N ARG A 533 16.50 -8.16 30.52
CA ARG A 533 15.17 -7.55 30.60
C ARG A 533 14.07 -8.63 30.58
N VAL A 534 14.25 -9.65 29.77
CA VAL A 534 13.34 -10.79 29.67
C VAL A 534 13.36 -11.58 30.97
N GLU A 535 14.53 -11.82 31.57
CA GLU A 535 14.67 -12.52 32.85
C GLU A 535 14.00 -11.76 33.99
N THR A 536 14.16 -10.44 34.06
CA THR A 536 13.46 -9.60 35.05
C THR A 536 11.93 -9.70 34.87
N MET A 537 11.41 -9.61 33.66
CA MET A 537 9.98 -9.80 33.41
C MET A 537 9.53 -11.25 33.66
N ARG A 538 10.36 -12.24 33.34
CA ARG A 538 10.09 -13.64 33.58
C ARG A 538 9.88 -13.94 35.08
N ASN A 539 10.65 -13.32 35.94
CA ASN A 539 10.52 -13.46 37.39
C ASN A 539 9.21 -12.86 37.92
N HIS A 540 8.68 -11.80 37.27
CA HIS A 540 7.38 -11.23 37.60
C HIS A 540 6.20 -12.05 37.07
N ILE A 541 6.38 -12.90 36.04
CA ILE A 541 5.33 -13.70 35.39
C ILE A 541 5.49 -15.20 35.78
N THR A 542 5.77 -15.49 37.04
CA THR A 542 6.13 -16.84 37.50
C THR A 542 4.98 -17.86 37.40
N TYR A 543 3.75 -17.44 37.28
CA TYR A 543 2.54 -18.26 37.40
C TYR A 543 1.90 -18.69 36.08
N VAL A 544 2.46 -18.29 34.93
CA VAL A 544 1.95 -18.65 33.59
C VAL A 544 2.91 -19.62 32.92
N SER A 545 2.45 -20.77 32.45
CA SER A 545 3.27 -21.82 31.81
C SER A 545 2.99 -21.90 30.28
N GLY A 546 4.00 -22.33 29.51
CA GLY A 546 3.85 -22.65 28.07
C GLY A 546 3.88 -21.46 27.11
N GLU A 547 3.15 -21.61 25.98
CA GLU A 547 3.09 -20.62 24.90
C GLU A 547 2.53 -19.25 25.33
N ASP A 548 1.64 -19.24 26.31
CA ASP A 548 1.05 -18.02 26.87
C ASP A 548 2.08 -17.16 27.57
N ARG A 549 3.12 -17.75 28.12
CA ARG A 549 4.23 -17.01 28.74
C ARG A 549 5.09 -16.29 27.73
N GLU A 550 5.33 -16.89 26.57
CA GLU A 550 6.12 -16.26 25.52
C GLU A 550 5.41 -15.03 24.93
N SER A 551 4.09 -15.11 24.80
CA SER A 551 3.30 -13.99 24.27
C SER A 551 3.25 -12.80 25.25
N LEU A 552 3.23 -13.04 26.55
CA LEU A 552 3.30 -11.97 27.56
C LEU A 552 4.68 -11.29 27.58
N LEU A 553 5.74 -12.00 27.21
CA LEU A 553 7.09 -11.45 27.06
C LEU A 553 7.26 -10.61 25.78
N PHE A 554 6.31 -10.66 24.85
CA PHE A 554 6.35 -9.91 23.59
C PHE A 554 6.57 -8.40 23.81
N GLY A 555 6.03 -7.82 24.87
CA GLY A 555 6.25 -6.40 25.22
C GLY A 555 7.73 -6.03 25.45
N ALA A 556 8.58 -7.00 25.83
CA ALA A 556 10.02 -6.82 25.96
C ALA A 556 10.76 -7.11 24.64
N THR A 557 10.28 -8.07 23.85
CA THR A 557 10.98 -8.60 22.67
C THR A 557 10.50 -8.02 21.34
N TRP A 558 9.42 -7.23 21.31
CA TRP A 558 8.76 -6.76 20.08
C TRP A 558 9.71 -6.17 19.05
N PHE A 559 10.67 -5.33 19.47
CA PHE A 559 11.63 -4.68 18.58
C PHE A 559 12.63 -5.69 17.98
N TYR A 560 13.15 -6.59 18.80
CA TYR A 560 14.03 -7.67 18.35
C TYR A 560 13.30 -8.60 17.37
N ASP A 561 12.08 -9.00 17.71
CA ASP A 561 11.24 -9.86 16.88
C ASP A 561 10.85 -9.17 15.58
N PHE A 562 10.55 -7.87 15.60
CA PHE A 562 10.24 -7.08 14.39
C PHE A 562 11.42 -7.08 13.42
N ILE A 563 12.62 -6.76 13.89
CA ILE A 563 13.78 -6.76 13.02
C ILE A 563 14.05 -8.16 12.48
N ARG A 564 14.01 -9.18 13.33
CA ARG A 564 14.33 -10.57 12.95
C ARG A 564 13.29 -11.20 12.05
N GLN A 565 11.99 -10.97 12.27
CA GLN A 565 10.90 -11.64 11.56
C GLN A 565 10.36 -10.85 10.37
N VAL A 566 10.53 -9.51 10.33
CA VAL A 566 10.05 -8.64 9.25
C VAL A 566 11.19 -8.02 8.47
N VAL A 567 12.06 -7.24 9.14
CA VAL A 567 13.06 -6.43 8.44
C VAL A 567 14.08 -7.30 7.70
N ILE A 568 14.62 -8.32 8.36
CA ILE A 568 15.64 -9.19 7.75
C ILE A 568 15.07 -9.99 6.56
N PRO A 569 13.95 -10.72 6.67
CA PRO A 569 13.37 -11.41 5.52
C PRO A 569 12.99 -10.44 4.38
N THR A 570 12.50 -9.24 4.70
CA THR A 570 12.17 -8.23 3.70
C THR A 570 13.43 -7.75 2.96
N ILE A 571 14.53 -7.46 3.67
CA ILE A 571 15.79 -7.08 3.04
C ILE A 571 16.32 -8.23 2.15
N VAL A 572 16.27 -9.47 2.62
CA VAL A 572 16.71 -10.64 1.83
C VAL A 572 15.84 -10.83 0.58
N LEU A 573 14.52 -10.70 0.69
CA LEU A 573 13.62 -10.83 -0.46
C LEU A 573 13.80 -9.69 -1.48
N LEU A 574 13.94 -8.44 -1.00
CA LEU A 574 14.15 -7.29 -1.87
C LEU A 574 15.56 -7.26 -2.47
N SER A 575 16.54 -7.87 -1.80
CA SER A 575 17.90 -7.92 -2.32
C SER A 575 18.00 -8.70 -3.64
N LEU A 576 17.21 -9.75 -3.82
CA LEU A 576 17.24 -10.56 -5.04
C LEU A 576 16.93 -9.74 -6.30
N PRO A 577 15.74 -9.11 -6.44
CA PRO A 577 15.45 -8.29 -7.61
C PRO A 577 16.30 -7.00 -7.66
N MET A 578 16.63 -6.41 -6.51
CA MET A 578 17.45 -5.20 -6.48
C MET A 578 18.86 -5.46 -7.00
N CYS A 579 19.49 -6.56 -6.61
CA CYS A 579 20.82 -6.93 -7.11
C CYS A 579 20.79 -7.28 -8.60
N VAL A 580 19.72 -7.92 -9.10
CA VAL A 580 19.53 -8.15 -10.55
C VAL A 580 19.40 -6.82 -11.28
N ARG A 581 18.55 -5.92 -10.77
CA ARG A 581 18.38 -4.58 -11.35
C ARG A 581 19.69 -3.81 -11.39
N LEU A 582 20.42 -3.74 -10.26
CA LEU A 582 21.70 -3.06 -10.19
C LEU A 582 22.74 -3.67 -11.15
N SER A 583 22.75 -5.01 -11.28
CA SER A 583 23.64 -5.68 -12.22
C SER A 583 23.31 -5.32 -13.67
N LEU A 584 22.04 -5.31 -14.04
CA LEU A 584 21.61 -4.95 -15.40
C LEU A 584 21.77 -3.45 -15.68
N SER A 585 21.48 -2.58 -14.69
CA SER A 585 21.63 -1.12 -14.85
C SER A 585 23.09 -0.69 -15.00
N MET A 586 24.05 -1.45 -14.47
CA MET A 586 25.47 -1.21 -14.73
C MET A 586 25.86 -1.39 -16.20
N PHE A 587 25.06 -2.11 -16.95
CA PHE A 587 25.29 -2.39 -18.37
C PHE A 587 24.18 -1.80 -19.26
N ASP A 588 23.38 -0.87 -18.71
CA ASP A 588 22.29 -0.18 -19.39
C ASP A 588 21.16 -1.09 -19.95
N PHE A 589 20.99 -2.29 -19.34
CA PHE A 589 19.92 -3.23 -19.65
C PHE A 589 18.74 -3.15 -18.68
N ASP A 590 18.37 -1.94 -18.25
CA ASP A 590 17.24 -1.74 -17.32
C ASP A 590 15.91 -2.27 -17.87
N ASP A 591 15.70 -2.20 -19.19
CA ASP A 591 14.47 -2.66 -19.85
C ASP A 591 14.28 -4.18 -19.72
N LEU A 592 15.37 -4.97 -19.71
CA LEU A 592 15.30 -6.41 -19.43
C LEU A 592 14.78 -6.69 -18.04
N PHE A 593 15.24 -5.91 -17.04
CA PHE A 593 14.73 -6.07 -15.70
C PHE A 593 13.23 -5.80 -15.62
N VAL A 594 12.75 -4.73 -16.27
CA VAL A 594 11.33 -4.40 -16.30
C VAL A 594 10.54 -5.51 -16.98
N LYS A 595 11.01 -6.03 -18.12
CA LYS A 595 10.39 -7.17 -18.84
C LYS A 595 10.25 -8.40 -17.92
N PHE A 596 11.28 -8.79 -17.18
CA PHE A 596 11.23 -9.95 -16.28
C PHE A 596 10.49 -9.72 -14.98
N TYR A 597 10.59 -8.52 -14.42
CA TYR A 597 10.04 -8.24 -13.10
C TYR A 597 8.57 -7.83 -13.13
N GLU A 598 8.15 -7.03 -14.11
CA GLU A 598 6.79 -6.50 -14.23
C GLU A 598 5.88 -7.35 -15.13
N ASN A 599 6.44 -7.95 -16.19
CA ASN A 599 5.63 -8.78 -17.08
C ASN A 599 5.19 -10.06 -16.38
N PRO A 600 3.94 -10.46 -16.57
CA PRO A 600 3.42 -11.67 -15.97
C PRO A 600 4.01 -12.91 -16.66
N PHE A 601 4.43 -13.90 -15.86
CA PHE A 601 4.82 -15.23 -16.37
C PHE A 601 3.61 -16.06 -16.79
N VAL A 602 2.49 -15.85 -16.08
CA VAL A 602 1.21 -16.49 -16.34
C VAL A 602 0.17 -15.40 -16.50
N GLN A 603 -0.44 -15.39 -17.67
CA GLN A 603 -1.52 -14.47 -18.00
C GLN A 603 -2.61 -15.28 -18.70
N LEU A 604 -3.79 -15.29 -18.11
CA LEU A 604 -4.96 -15.96 -18.65
C LEU A 604 -6.02 -14.91 -18.96
N TYR A 605 -6.64 -15.07 -20.13
CA TYR A 605 -7.74 -14.21 -20.58
C TYR A 605 -9.04 -15.01 -20.63
N ASP A 606 -10.13 -14.37 -20.30
CA ASP A 606 -11.47 -14.93 -20.49
C ASP A 606 -11.88 -14.84 -21.96
N LYS A 607 -12.94 -15.56 -22.34
CA LYS A 607 -13.55 -15.53 -23.69
C LYS A 607 -13.95 -14.11 -24.15
N SER A 608 -14.14 -13.20 -23.20
CA SER A 608 -14.45 -11.78 -23.42
C SER A 608 -13.22 -10.86 -23.50
N GLY A 609 -12.00 -11.40 -23.47
CA GLY A 609 -10.75 -10.63 -23.58
C GLY A 609 -10.29 -9.93 -22.29
N PHE A 610 -10.98 -10.13 -21.15
CA PHE A 610 -10.55 -9.58 -19.86
C PHE A 610 -9.48 -10.47 -19.21
N GLU A 611 -8.43 -9.85 -18.62
CA GLU A 611 -7.42 -10.55 -17.84
C GLU A 611 -8.04 -11.19 -16.59
N THR A 612 -7.96 -12.52 -16.50
CA THR A 612 -8.52 -13.30 -15.38
C THR A 612 -7.48 -13.79 -14.40
N LEU A 613 -6.22 -13.86 -14.79
CA LEU A 613 -5.12 -14.23 -13.90
C LEU A 613 -3.84 -13.53 -14.36
N ARG A 614 -3.15 -12.89 -13.43
CA ARG A 614 -1.88 -12.21 -13.69
C ARG A 614 -0.87 -12.50 -12.59
N ILE A 615 0.15 -13.31 -12.86
CA ILE A 615 1.21 -13.66 -11.93
C ILE A 615 2.54 -13.14 -12.47
N SER A 616 3.15 -12.19 -11.78
CA SER A 616 4.47 -11.61 -12.08
C SER A 616 5.44 -11.81 -10.91
N ALA A 617 6.76 -11.70 -11.17
CA ALA A 617 7.78 -11.77 -10.12
C ALA A 617 7.55 -10.69 -9.05
N ARG A 618 7.19 -9.49 -9.47
CA ARG A 618 6.82 -8.38 -8.59
C ARG A 618 5.72 -8.77 -7.60
N SER A 619 4.63 -9.37 -8.11
CA SER A 619 3.49 -9.76 -7.28
C SER A 619 3.86 -10.83 -6.25
N ILE A 620 4.69 -11.81 -6.61
CA ILE A 620 5.15 -12.87 -5.71
C ILE A 620 5.98 -12.29 -4.58
N ILE A 621 6.95 -11.42 -4.89
CA ILE A 621 7.84 -10.81 -3.88
C ILE A 621 7.05 -9.96 -2.90
N TRP A 622 6.13 -9.12 -3.39
CA TRP A 622 5.27 -8.30 -2.52
C TRP A 622 4.35 -9.13 -1.63
N LEU A 623 3.79 -10.24 -2.14
CA LEU A 623 2.98 -11.14 -1.34
C LEU A 623 3.80 -11.87 -0.28
N LEU A 624 5.04 -12.27 -0.59
CA LEU A 624 5.95 -12.84 0.40
C LEU A 624 6.32 -11.84 1.51
N ILE A 625 6.61 -10.59 1.14
CA ILE A 625 6.85 -9.53 2.14
C ILE A 625 5.62 -9.32 3.01
N LEU A 626 4.43 -9.21 2.39
CA LEU A 626 3.18 -9.06 3.10
C LEU A 626 2.93 -10.24 4.06
N TYR A 627 3.26 -11.48 3.64
CA TYR A 627 3.18 -12.66 4.49
C TYR A 627 4.03 -12.52 5.78
N TYR A 628 5.31 -12.10 5.67
CA TYR A 628 6.16 -11.91 6.83
C TYR A 628 5.66 -10.78 7.74
N VAL A 629 5.20 -9.69 7.15
CA VAL A 629 4.60 -8.56 7.87
C VAL A 629 3.35 -9.02 8.64
N LEU A 630 2.40 -9.69 7.97
CA LEU A 630 1.17 -10.16 8.60
C LEU A 630 1.42 -11.24 9.66
N ARG A 631 2.39 -12.13 9.43
CA ARG A 631 2.82 -13.12 10.42
C ARG A 631 3.29 -12.46 11.73
N TYR A 632 4.08 -11.40 11.61
CA TYR A 632 4.52 -10.63 12.78
C TYR A 632 3.35 -9.89 13.45
N PHE A 633 2.51 -9.20 12.67
CA PHE A 633 1.33 -8.52 13.20
C PHE A 633 0.35 -9.49 13.85
N SER A 634 0.15 -10.68 13.29
CA SER A 634 -0.63 -11.74 13.91
C SER A 634 -0.10 -12.07 15.30
N LYS A 635 1.21 -12.30 15.43
CA LYS A 635 1.86 -12.55 16.72
C LYS A 635 1.68 -11.38 17.70
N ALA A 636 1.82 -10.15 17.20
CA ALA A 636 1.64 -8.94 18.00
C ALA A 636 0.20 -8.79 18.52
N ILE A 637 -0.80 -8.98 17.63
CA ILE A 637 -2.22 -8.88 17.99
C ILE A 637 -2.59 -9.96 19.00
N HIS A 638 -2.13 -11.20 18.83
CA HIS A 638 -2.34 -12.27 19.82
C HIS A 638 -1.75 -11.90 21.18
N ALA A 639 -0.51 -11.40 21.20
CA ALA A 639 0.13 -10.98 22.44
C ALA A 639 -0.63 -9.83 23.14
N ILE A 640 -1.08 -8.84 22.39
CA ILE A 640 -1.87 -7.73 22.93
C ILE A 640 -3.23 -8.24 23.44
N TRP A 641 -3.91 -9.10 22.68
CA TRP A 641 -5.18 -9.71 23.07
C TRP A 641 -5.05 -10.49 24.39
N GLN A 642 -4.04 -11.34 24.51
CA GLN A 642 -3.76 -12.11 25.70
C GLN A 642 -3.45 -11.19 26.89
N TYR A 643 -2.64 -10.15 26.69
CA TYR A 643 -2.29 -9.18 27.72
C TYR A 643 -3.52 -8.40 28.22
N VAL A 644 -4.39 -7.95 27.33
CA VAL A 644 -5.64 -7.24 27.69
C VAL A 644 -6.58 -8.15 28.48
N ARG A 645 -6.75 -9.40 28.03
CA ARG A 645 -7.59 -10.38 28.72
C ARG A 645 -7.04 -10.71 30.11
N TYR A 646 -5.71 -10.87 30.21
CA TYR A 646 -5.02 -11.10 31.48
C TYR A 646 -5.26 -9.95 32.46
N ILE A 647 -5.04 -8.70 32.08
CA ILE A 647 -5.26 -7.54 32.95
C ILE A 647 -6.75 -7.39 33.33
N THR A 648 -7.66 -7.61 32.39
CA THR A 648 -9.10 -7.50 32.64
C THR A 648 -9.54 -8.53 33.67
N PHE A 649 -9.04 -9.76 33.56
CA PHE A 649 -9.33 -10.82 34.49
C PHE A 649 -8.77 -10.52 35.92
N MET A 650 -7.52 -10.04 35.99
CA MET A 650 -6.88 -9.65 37.26
C MET A 650 -7.66 -8.55 37.98
N ARG A 651 -8.09 -7.51 37.23
CA ARG A 651 -8.90 -6.38 37.77
C ARG A 651 -10.26 -6.88 38.27
N ARG A 652 -10.91 -7.78 37.53
CA ARG A 652 -12.26 -8.27 37.88
C ARG A 652 -12.30 -9.14 39.12
N HIS A 653 -11.24 -9.94 39.35
CA HIS A 653 -11.19 -10.89 40.48
C HIS A 653 -10.32 -10.42 41.65
N ASN A 654 -9.75 -9.20 41.55
CA ASN A 654 -8.86 -8.62 42.57
C ASN A 654 -7.74 -9.58 43.04
N ARG A 655 -7.19 -10.38 42.13
CA ARG A 655 -6.16 -11.41 42.39
C ARG A 655 -4.81 -10.93 41.87
N THR A 656 -3.74 -11.39 42.51
CA THR A 656 -2.36 -11.10 42.12
C THR A 656 -1.71 -12.21 41.27
N SER A 657 -2.37 -13.38 41.13
CA SER A 657 -1.87 -14.53 40.35
C SER A 657 -3.01 -15.34 39.74
N ILE A 658 -2.76 -15.93 38.55
CA ILE A 658 -3.70 -16.74 37.79
C ILE A 658 -3.02 -18.07 37.42
N ARG A 659 -3.75 -19.17 37.47
CA ARG A 659 -3.31 -20.45 36.92
C ARG A 659 -3.60 -20.51 35.41
N ALA A 660 -2.74 -21.19 34.66
CA ALA A 660 -2.78 -21.22 33.19
C ALA A 660 -4.13 -21.70 32.60
N ASN A 661 -4.91 -22.48 33.30
CA ASN A 661 -6.19 -23.03 32.80
C ASN A 661 -7.44 -22.20 33.14
N GLU A 662 -7.30 -21.09 33.87
CA GLU A 662 -8.46 -20.29 34.31
C GLU A 662 -9.00 -19.34 33.19
N ILE A 663 -8.23 -19.08 32.13
CA ILE A 663 -8.66 -18.22 31.01
C ILE A 663 -8.59 -19.02 29.71
N ASN A 664 -9.75 -19.22 29.08
CA ASN A 664 -9.79 -19.83 27.76
C ASN A 664 -9.54 -18.76 26.69
N LEU A 665 -8.35 -18.79 26.08
CA LEU A 665 -7.90 -17.85 25.04
C LEU A 665 -8.00 -18.46 23.63
N SER A 666 -8.25 -19.78 23.50
CA SER A 666 -8.17 -20.52 22.24
C SER A 666 -9.12 -19.97 21.17
N LEU A 667 -10.36 -19.70 21.56
CA LEU A 667 -11.37 -19.20 20.63
C LEU A 667 -11.03 -17.81 20.08
N GLY A 668 -10.57 -16.89 20.94
CA GLY A 668 -10.16 -15.54 20.51
C GLY A 668 -8.95 -15.59 19.58
N ASN A 669 -7.96 -16.40 19.90
CA ASN A 669 -6.78 -16.60 19.07
C ASN A 669 -7.13 -17.20 17.70
N SER A 670 -8.05 -18.17 17.65
CA SER A 670 -8.51 -18.76 16.38
C SER A 670 -9.26 -17.76 15.51
N ILE A 671 -10.15 -16.94 16.07
CA ILE A 671 -10.88 -15.91 15.34
C ILE A 671 -9.92 -14.87 14.75
N ILE A 672 -8.96 -14.37 15.55
CA ILE A 672 -7.96 -13.40 15.10
C ILE A 672 -7.14 -13.99 13.93
N SER A 673 -6.68 -15.24 14.07
CA SER A 673 -5.91 -15.92 13.00
C SER A 673 -6.73 -16.05 11.71
N VAL A 674 -7.98 -16.52 11.81
CA VAL A 674 -8.87 -16.67 10.64
C VAL A 674 -9.08 -15.32 9.94
N LEU A 675 -9.35 -14.24 10.68
CA LEU A 675 -9.57 -12.91 10.09
C LEU A 675 -8.32 -12.39 9.36
N ILE A 676 -7.14 -12.54 9.96
CA ILE A 676 -5.89 -12.09 9.35
C ILE A 676 -5.58 -12.86 8.06
N TRP A 677 -5.69 -14.20 8.10
CA TRP A 677 -5.38 -15.03 6.92
C TRP A 677 -6.45 -14.94 5.84
N MET A 678 -7.72 -14.70 6.20
CA MET A 678 -8.78 -14.40 5.25
C MET A 678 -8.52 -13.05 4.55
N GLY A 679 -8.09 -12.03 5.30
CA GLY A 679 -7.67 -10.74 4.71
C GLY A 679 -6.47 -10.91 3.77
N PHE A 680 -5.47 -11.71 4.14
CA PHE A 680 -4.35 -12.04 3.26
C PHE A 680 -4.80 -12.71 1.97
N SER A 681 -5.69 -13.72 2.06
CA SER A 681 -6.23 -14.41 0.89
C SER A 681 -7.00 -13.47 -0.05
N ALA A 682 -7.76 -12.52 0.51
CA ALA A 682 -8.44 -11.49 -0.28
C ALA A 682 -7.46 -10.60 -1.05
N VAL A 683 -6.33 -10.20 -0.42
CA VAL A 683 -5.27 -9.45 -1.09
C VAL A 683 -4.60 -10.26 -2.20
N VAL A 684 -4.35 -11.57 -1.99
CA VAL A 684 -3.82 -12.47 -3.03
C VAL A 684 -4.74 -12.53 -4.24
N ILE A 685 -6.05 -12.72 -4.00
CA ILE A 685 -7.09 -12.76 -5.05
C ILE A 685 -7.10 -11.45 -5.85
N TYR A 686 -7.01 -10.32 -5.16
CA TYR A 686 -7.00 -8.99 -5.78
C TYR A 686 -5.74 -8.75 -6.63
N ILE A 687 -4.54 -9.04 -6.09
CA ILE A 687 -3.26 -8.80 -6.79
C ILE A 687 -3.11 -9.71 -8.02
N TRP A 688 -3.51 -10.96 -7.91
CA TRP A 688 -3.41 -11.92 -9.01
C TRP A 688 -4.59 -11.87 -9.97
N LYS A 689 -5.58 -10.97 -9.74
CA LYS A 689 -6.79 -10.83 -10.56
C LYS A 689 -7.54 -12.17 -10.74
N ILE A 690 -7.59 -13.00 -9.68
CA ILE A 690 -8.28 -14.29 -9.75
C ILE A 690 -9.77 -14.06 -10.01
N PRO A 691 -10.40 -14.80 -10.96
CA PRO A 691 -11.80 -14.59 -11.32
C PRO A 691 -12.71 -14.84 -10.12
N THR A 692 -13.39 -13.77 -9.68
CA THR A 692 -14.21 -13.78 -8.47
C THR A 692 -15.59 -14.41 -8.69
N GLY A 693 -16.03 -14.60 -9.93
CA GLY A 693 -17.35 -15.16 -10.23
C GLY A 693 -17.57 -16.56 -9.65
N SER A 694 -16.66 -17.49 -9.93
CA SER A 694 -16.73 -18.86 -9.37
C SER A 694 -16.46 -18.88 -7.86
N LEU A 695 -15.54 -18.02 -7.38
CA LEU A 695 -15.26 -17.87 -5.95
C LEU A 695 -16.45 -17.27 -5.21
N GLY A 696 -17.22 -16.36 -5.84
CA GLY A 696 -18.43 -15.79 -5.30
C GLY A 696 -19.50 -16.85 -5.04
N LEU A 697 -19.68 -17.81 -5.95
CA LEU A 697 -20.58 -18.94 -5.77
C LEU A 697 -20.15 -19.84 -4.59
N ILE A 698 -18.87 -20.18 -4.52
CA ILE A 698 -18.32 -21.00 -3.42
C ILE A 698 -18.43 -20.23 -2.08
N ALA A 699 -18.06 -18.95 -2.06
CA ALA A 699 -18.16 -18.10 -0.87
C ALA A 699 -19.62 -17.90 -0.46
N GLY A 700 -20.54 -17.74 -1.40
CA GLY A 700 -21.97 -17.67 -1.18
C GLY A 700 -22.51 -18.95 -0.55
N GLY A 701 -22.18 -20.12 -1.10
CA GLY A 701 -22.55 -21.42 -0.56
C GLY A 701 -21.97 -21.68 0.84
N LEU A 702 -20.69 -21.35 1.03
CA LEU A 702 -20.02 -21.45 2.33
C LEU A 702 -20.64 -20.50 3.36
N SER A 703 -20.92 -19.26 2.98
CA SER A 703 -21.56 -18.25 3.85
C SER A 703 -22.96 -18.68 4.25
N ALA A 704 -23.74 -19.23 3.31
CA ALA A 704 -25.07 -19.80 3.60
C ALA A 704 -24.96 -21.00 4.56
N GLY A 705 -23.98 -21.91 4.33
CA GLY A 705 -23.71 -23.05 5.21
C GLY A 705 -23.30 -22.63 6.62
N ILE A 706 -22.38 -21.69 6.74
CA ILE A 706 -21.96 -21.12 8.05
C ILE A 706 -23.14 -20.37 8.70
N GLY A 707 -23.92 -19.60 7.95
CA GLY A 707 -25.09 -18.90 8.44
C GLY A 707 -26.15 -19.87 9.03
N LEU A 708 -26.41 -20.98 8.34
CA LEU A 708 -27.29 -22.04 8.83
C LEU A 708 -26.73 -22.74 10.07
N ALA A 709 -25.41 -23.03 10.09
CA ALA A 709 -24.75 -23.64 11.25
C ALA A 709 -24.74 -22.72 12.49
N LEU A 710 -24.62 -21.41 12.29
CA LEU A 710 -24.63 -20.41 13.37
C LEU A 710 -26.04 -19.95 13.76
N LYS A 711 -27.09 -20.36 13.05
CA LYS A 711 -28.49 -19.96 13.28
C LYS A 711 -28.88 -20.06 14.75
N ASP A 712 -28.61 -21.20 15.38
CA ASP A 712 -29.02 -21.45 16.76
C ASP A 712 -28.21 -20.59 17.76
N VAL A 713 -26.94 -20.33 17.48
CA VAL A 713 -26.12 -19.44 18.30
C VAL A 713 -26.63 -18.00 18.22
N ILE A 714 -26.95 -17.54 17.00
CA ILE A 714 -27.49 -16.19 16.77
C ILE A 714 -28.88 -16.05 17.41
N ASN A 715 -29.73 -17.05 17.28
CA ASN A 715 -31.07 -17.07 17.92
C ASN A 715 -30.96 -16.99 19.43
N ASN A 716 -30.06 -17.78 20.04
CA ASN A 716 -29.84 -17.74 21.48
C ASN A 716 -29.35 -16.36 21.94
N PHE A 717 -28.47 -15.73 21.19
CA PHE A 717 -27.97 -14.39 21.49
C PHE A 717 -29.07 -13.31 21.41
N ILE A 718 -29.86 -13.31 20.32
CA ILE A 718 -30.97 -12.36 20.12
C ILE A 718 -32.05 -12.52 21.18
N TYR A 719 -32.46 -13.77 21.45
CA TYR A 719 -33.45 -14.06 22.48
C TYR A 719 -32.92 -13.77 23.88
N GLY A 720 -31.61 -13.96 24.13
CA GLY A 720 -30.98 -13.56 25.37
C GLY A 720 -31.11 -12.07 25.65
N ILE A 721 -30.86 -11.24 24.64
CA ILE A 721 -31.06 -9.78 24.75
C ILE A 721 -32.55 -9.44 25.02
N GLN A 722 -33.47 -10.09 24.32
CA GLN A 722 -34.88 -9.85 24.52
C GLN A 722 -35.39 -10.29 25.91
N LEU A 723 -34.90 -11.39 26.46
CA LEU A 723 -35.17 -11.85 27.80
C LEU A 723 -34.64 -10.86 28.86
N MET A 724 -33.39 -10.39 28.67
CA MET A 724 -32.79 -9.34 29.53
C MET A 724 -33.54 -7.99 29.44
N GLY A 725 -34.14 -7.70 28.32
CA GLY A 725 -34.91 -6.47 28.07
C GLY A 725 -36.18 -6.31 28.91
N GLY A 726 -36.39 -7.18 29.91
CA GLY A 726 -37.38 -7.03 30.95
C GLY A 726 -38.49 -8.09 30.92
N ARG A 727 -38.45 -9.10 30.07
CA ARG A 727 -39.38 -10.23 30.12
C ARG A 727 -39.12 -11.17 31.29
N LEU A 728 -37.88 -11.28 31.72
CA LEU A 728 -37.42 -12.11 32.82
C LEU A 728 -36.39 -11.36 33.66
N ARG A 729 -36.41 -11.58 34.98
CA ARG A 729 -35.41 -10.96 35.91
C ARG A 729 -34.76 -12.05 36.76
N VAL A 730 -33.53 -11.81 37.17
CA VAL A 730 -32.88 -12.64 38.17
C VAL A 730 -33.68 -12.56 39.47
N GLY A 731 -34.01 -13.72 40.00
CA GLY A 731 -34.88 -13.88 41.18
C GLY A 731 -36.35 -14.24 40.88
N ASP A 732 -36.81 -14.17 39.63
CA ASP A 732 -38.11 -14.63 39.20
C ASP A 732 -38.23 -16.14 39.33
N TRP A 733 -39.41 -16.65 39.73
CA TRP A 733 -39.75 -18.05 39.64
C TRP A 733 -40.42 -18.33 38.32
N ILE A 734 -39.91 -19.31 37.61
CA ILE A 734 -40.45 -19.74 36.31
C ILE A 734 -40.79 -21.22 36.32
N GLU A 735 -41.77 -21.56 35.48
CA GLU A 735 -42.07 -22.94 35.16
C GLU A 735 -42.04 -23.11 33.66
N CYS A 736 -41.18 -24.01 33.21
CA CYS A 736 -41.03 -24.35 31.79
C CYS A 736 -40.80 -25.85 31.64
N ASP A 737 -41.54 -26.50 30.72
CA ASP A 737 -41.49 -27.97 30.53
C ASP A 737 -41.73 -28.80 31.83
N GLY A 738 -42.60 -28.29 32.72
CA GLY A 738 -42.88 -28.94 34.01
C GLY A 738 -41.79 -28.75 35.09
N VAL A 739 -40.68 -28.12 34.77
CA VAL A 739 -39.65 -27.82 35.73
C VAL A 739 -39.84 -26.42 36.29
N ARG A 740 -39.91 -26.36 37.62
CA ARG A 740 -39.97 -25.09 38.37
C ARG A 740 -38.61 -24.73 38.91
N GLY A 741 -38.21 -23.47 38.75
CA GLY A 741 -36.92 -22.97 39.23
C GLY A 741 -36.88 -21.47 39.43
N LYS A 742 -36.03 -21.03 40.34
CA LYS A 742 -35.73 -19.60 40.57
C LYS A 742 -34.55 -19.19 39.69
N VAL A 743 -34.71 -18.18 38.88
CA VAL A 743 -33.69 -17.66 37.98
C VAL A 743 -32.51 -17.11 38.77
N THR A 744 -31.33 -17.71 38.58
CA THR A 744 -30.04 -17.34 39.22
C THR A 744 -29.23 -16.43 38.34
N SER A 745 -29.20 -16.70 37.04
CA SER A 745 -28.48 -15.86 36.07
C SER A 745 -29.13 -15.87 34.70
N ILE A 746 -28.96 -14.78 33.96
CA ILE A 746 -29.39 -14.65 32.55
C ILE A 746 -28.15 -14.25 31.75
N ASN A 747 -27.73 -15.17 30.87
CA ASN A 747 -26.58 -14.99 29.99
C ASN A 747 -27.04 -14.87 28.53
N TYR A 748 -26.15 -14.50 27.62
CA TYR A 748 -26.45 -14.42 26.18
C TYR A 748 -26.87 -15.76 25.54
N GLN A 749 -26.53 -16.89 26.17
CA GLN A 749 -26.77 -18.22 25.62
C GLN A 749 -27.89 -18.97 26.35
N CYS A 750 -27.96 -18.81 27.67
CA CYS A 750 -28.87 -19.54 28.50
C CYS A 750 -29.35 -18.72 29.71
N VAL A 751 -30.49 -19.11 30.24
CA VAL A 751 -31.02 -18.72 31.53
C VAL A 751 -30.74 -19.88 32.49
N GLN A 752 -30.12 -19.62 33.63
CA GLN A 752 -29.87 -20.56 34.69
C GLN A 752 -30.94 -20.40 35.77
N ALA A 753 -31.49 -21.50 36.21
CA ALA A 753 -32.48 -21.52 37.29
C ALA A 753 -32.19 -22.63 38.28
N GLU A 754 -32.24 -22.31 39.55
CA GLU A 754 -32.12 -23.26 40.67
C GLU A 754 -33.51 -23.90 40.88
N THR A 755 -33.58 -25.22 40.76
CA THR A 755 -34.81 -25.99 40.93
C THR A 755 -35.13 -26.14 42.44
N ILE A 756 -36.34 -26.59 42.76
CA ILE A 756 -36.78 -26.86 44.10
C ILE A 756 -35.85 -27.93 44.78
N GLU A 757 -35.30 -28.81 44.01
CA GLU A 757 -34.42 -29.89 44.45
C GLU A 757 -32.97 -29.43 44.73
N GLY A 758 -32.67 -28.14 44.51
CA GLY A 758 -31.33 -27.57 44.68
C GLY A 758 -30.39 -27.86 43.52
N THR A 759 -30.86 -28.36 42.37
CA THR A 759 -30.11 -28.54 41.15
C THR A 759 -30.18 -27.30 40.27
N GLU A 760 -29.10 -26.98 39.53
CA GLU A 760 -29.07 -25.88 38.56
C GLU A 760 -29.45 -26.39 37.18
N MET A 761 -30.52 -25.84 36.62
CA MET A 761 -30.99 -26.13 35.26
C MET A 761 -30.69 -24.96 34.33
N SER A 762 -30.09 -25.29 33.17
CA SER A 762 -29.79 -24.27 32.15
C SER A 762 -30.75 -24.42 30.98
N PHE A 763 -31.57 -23.41 30.76
CA PHE A 763 -32.49 -23.31 29.59
C PHE A 763 -31.80 -22.52 28.50
N LEU A 764 -31.68 -23.07 27.29
CA LEU A 764 -31.24 -22.29 26.12
C LEU A 764 -32.23 -21.16 25.86
N ASN A 765 -31.72 -19.95 25.60
CA ASN A 765 -32.60 -18.78 25.40
C ASN A 765 -33.58 -18.98 24.26
N SER A 766 -33.19 -19.66 23.17
CA SER A 766 -34.04 -19.99 22.03
C SER A 766 -35.17 -20.96 22.43
N SER A 767 -34.86 -21.95 23.28
CA SER A 767 -35.85 -22.89 23.78
C SER A 767 -36.85 -22.22 24.72
N LEU A 768 -36.35 -21.38 25.63
CA LEU A 768 -37.20 -20.67 26.59
C LEU A 768 -38.11 -19.64 25.92
N PHE A 769 -37.58 -18.93 24.91
CA PHE A 769 -38.35 -17.92 24.16
C PHE A 769 -39.35 -18.54 23.17
N GLY A 770 -38.97 -19.66 22.56
CA GLY A 770 -39.80 -20.38 21.58
C GLY A 770 -40.92 -21.21 22.21
N LYS A 771 -40.91 -21.42 23.51
CA LYS A 771 -41.95 -22.14 24.29
C LYS A 771 -42.72 -21.21 25.20
N ASN A 772 -43.90 -21.62 25.57
CA ASN A 772 -44.66 -20.93 26.60
C ASN A 772 -44.09 -21.29 27.97
N PHE A 773 -43.66 -20.30 28.71
CA PHE A 773 -43.23 -20.46 30.11
C PHE A 773 -44.09 -19.58 30.99
N ASN A 774 -44.33 -20.07 32.20
CA ASN A 774 -45.06 -19.32 33.21
C ASN A 774 -44.06 -18.59 34.09
N ASN A 775 -44.20 -17.24 34.18
CA ASN A 775 -43.50 -16.47 35.21
C ASN A 775 -44.44 -16.30 36.40
N LEU A 776 -44.14 -17.01 37.49
CA LEU A 776 -44.98 -17.17 38.65
C LEU A 776 -44.92 -15.95 39.60
N THR A 777 -43.91 -15.09 39.43
CA THR A 777 -43.63 -13.98 40.38
C THR A 777 -43.79 -12.61 39.80
N ARG A 778 -44.03 -12.48 38.50
CA ARG A 778 -44.01 -11.17 37.80
C ARG A 778 -45.17 -10.24 38.12
N ASN A 779 -46.40 -10.78 38.13
CA ASN A 779 -47.59 -9.99 38.37
C ASN A 779 -47.98 -9.98 39.84
N ASN A 780 -47.97 -11.14 40.47
CA ASN A 780 -48.29 -11.37 41.86
C ASN A 780 -47.34 -12.48 42.38
N SER A 781 -46.72 -12.25 43.50
CA SER A 781 -45.80 -13.26 44.07
C SER A 781 -46.55 -14.45 44.70
N TYR A 782 -47.89 -14.47 44.58
CA TYR A 782 -48.73 -15.52 45.13
C TYR A 782 -49.30 -16.45 44.07
N GLU A 783 -49.35 -17.73 44.34
CA GLU A 783 -49.92 -18.77 43.52
C GLU A 783 -51.07 -19.46 44.22
N LEU A 784 -52.12 -19.81 43.45
CA LEU A 784 -53.25 -20.58 43.94
C LEU A 784 -52.79 -22.02 44.32
N THR A 785 -52.86 -22.34 45.58
CA THR A 785 -52.57 -23.67 46.10
C THR A 785 -53.89 -24.29 46.53
N ILE A 786 -54.19 -25.50 46.08
CA ILE A 786 -55.35 -26.28 46.40
C ILE A 786 -54.89 -27.50 47.16
N ILE A 787 -55.40 -27.67 48.35
CA ILE A 787 -55.21 -28.86 49.17
C ILE A 787 -56.56 -29.59 49.28
N THR A 788 -56.56 -30.81 48.76
CA THR A 788 -57.80 -31.64 48.81
C THR A 788 -57.72 -32.59 50.01
N VAL A 789 -58.72 -32.66 50.75
CA VAL A 789 -58.88 -33.64 51.83
C VAL A 789 -60.26 -34.33 51.73
N GLY A 790 -60.30 -35.64 51.82
CA GLY A 790 -61.53 -36.43 51.80
C GLY A 790 -62.20 -36.58 53.19
N VAL A 791 -63.39 -36.19 53.32
CA VAL A 791 -64.15 -36.39 54.55
C VAL A 791 -65.26 -37.43 54.31
N ALA A 792 -65.62 -38.20 55.34
CA ALA A 792 -66.65 -39.25 55.25
C ALA A 792 -68.02 -38.76 54.79
N TYR A 793 -68.73 -39.56 54.02
CA TYR A 793 -70.05 -39.25 53.56
C TYR A 793 -70.96 -39.09 54.82
N GLY A 794 -71.88 -38.14 54.73
CA GLY A 794 -72.69 -37.77 55.88
C GLY A 794 -72.18 -36.72 56.84
N THR A 795 -70.92 -36.23 56.58
CA THR A 795 -70.39 -35.17 57.39
C THR A 795 -70.98 -33.81 57.00
N GLU A 796 -71.38 -32.98 58.00
CA GLU A 796 -71.92 -31.66 57.78
C GLU A 796 -70.85 -30.73 57.14
N ILE A 797 -71.02 -30.40 55.88
CA ILE A 797 -70.02 -29.64 55.10
C ILE A 797 -69.80 -28.24 55.64
N GLN A 798 -70.82 -27.62 56.20
CA GLN A 798 -70.72 -26.27 56.76
C GLN A 798 -69.74 -26.27 58.01
N ARG A 799 -69.91 -27.27 58.83
CA ARG A 799 -69.06 -27.46 60.02
C ARG A 799 -67.54 -27.75 59.56
N VAL A 800 -67.40 -28.60 58.55
CA VAL A 800 -66.07 -28.85 57.98
C VAL A 800 -65.43 -27.52 57.47
N ARG A 801 -66.20 -26.69 56.79
CA ARG A 801 -65.74 -25.40 56.27
C ARG A 801 -65.28 -24.47 57.42
N GLU A 802 -66.04 -24.30 58.48
CA GLU A 802 -65.75 -23.46 59.61
C GLU A 802 -64.48 -23.97 60.32
N VAL A 803 -64.40 -25.26 60.60
CA VAL A 803 -63.23 -25.90 61.25
C VAL A 803 -61.94 -25.74 60.44
N LEU A 804 -62.03 -25.96 59.10
CA LEU A 804 -60.87 -25.79 58.27
C LEU A 804 -60.42 -24.31 58.12
N VAL A 805 -61.39 -23.37 58.02
CA VAL A 805 -61.07 -21.95 57.97
C VAL A 805 -60.40 -21.51 59.26
N GLU A 806 -60.89 -21.93 60.43
CA GLU A 806 -60.33 -21.63 61.74
C GLU A 806 -58.95 -22.27 61.91
N GLY A 807 -58.77 -23.52 61.56
CA GLY A 807 -57.49 -24.25 61.60
C GLY A 807 -56.44 -23.57 60.75
N MET A 808 -56.88 -23.17 59.61
CA MET A 808 -55.95 -22.51 58.64
C MET A 808 -55.61 -21.03 59.03
N GLN A 809 -56.41 -20.39 59.91
CA GLN A 809 -56.04 -19.06 60.42
C GLN A 809 -54.66 -19.04 61.12
N LYS A 810 -54.23 -20.17 61.72
CA LYS A 810 -52.96 -20.34 62.39
C LYS A 810 -51.77 -20.37 61.33
N MET A 811 -52.07 -20.59 60.06
CA MET A 811 -51.10 -20.60 58.96
C MET A 811 -50.79 -19.20 58.39
N ARG A 812 -51.47 -18.12 58.93
CA ARG A 812 -51.10 -16.73 58.58
C ARG A 812 -49.81 -16.35 59.27
N THR A 813 -48.71 -16.71 58.64
CA THR A 813 -47.36 -16.40 59.09
C THR A 813 -46.64 -15.52 58.04
N LYS A 814 -45.61 -14.82 58.52
CA LYS A 814 -44.76 -13.98 57.61
C LYS A 814 -43.48 -14.69 57.26
N ASP A 815 -42.99 -14.41 56.04
CA ASP A 815 -41.69 -14.89 55.62
C ASP A 815 -40.59 -14.09 56.35
N ARG A 816 -39.32 -14.47 56.10
CA ARG A 816 -38.11 -13.80 56.66
C ARG A 816 -37.98 -12.33 56.24
N TYR A 817 -38.74 -11.87 55.24
CA TYR A 817 -38.75 -10.49 54.72
C TYR A 817 -39.99 -9.72 55.22
N GLY A 818 -40.83 -10.29 56.11
CA GLY A 818 -41.99 -9.65 56.64
C GLY A 818 -43.23 -9.65 55.75
N ARG A 819 -43.23 -10.38 54.62
CA ARG A 819 -44.40 -10.53 53.73
C ARG A 819 -45.26 -11.67 54.25
N ASP A 820 -46.60 -11.50 54.08
CA ASP A 820 -47.54 -12.58 54.45
C ASP A 820 -47.36 -13.78 53.54
N ILE A 821 -47.23 -14.97 54.07
CA ILE A 821 -47.08 -16.21 53.29
C ILE A 821 -48.35 -16.53 52.53
N VAL A 822 -49.52 -16.27 53.17
CA VAL A 822 -50.83 -16.38 52.52
C VAL A 822 -51.38 -14.98 52.24
N ASP A 823 -51.87 -14.76 51.05
CA ASP A 823 -52.44 -13.51 50.65
C ASP A 823 -53.60 -13.14 51.54
N PRO A 824 -53.53 -12.02 52.32
CA PRO A 824 -54.57 -11.60 53.23
C PRO A 824 -55.88 -11.24 52.53
N THR A 825 -55.86 -10.82 51.28
CA THR A 825 -57.01 -10.39 50.50
C THR A 825 -57.90 -11.57 50.03
N TYR A 826 -57.19 -12.68 49.60
CA TYR A 826 -57.88 -13.91 49.16
C TYR A 826 -58.37 -14.75 50.34
N GLY A 827 -57.54 -14.83 51.39
CA GLY A 827 -57.81 -15.63 52.54
C GLY A 827 -57.87 -17.16 52.27
N PHE A 828 -58.64 -17.88 53.06
CA PHE A 828 -58.89 -19.32 52.93
C PHE A 828 -60.26 -19.56 52.35
N ASN A 829 -60.37 -20.20 51.16
CA ASN A 829 -61.63 -20.49 50.54
C ASN A 829 -61.83 -22.01 50.51
N VAL A 830 -62.76 -22.50 51.30
CA VAL A 830 -63.09 -23.93 51.48
C VAL A 830 -64.29 -24.29 50.65
N VAL A 831 -64.15 -25.10 49.61
CA VAL A 831 -65.27 -25.49 48.69
C VAL A 831 -65.23 -27.00 48.53
N VAL A 832 -66.45 -27.55 48.26
CA VAL A 832 -66.61 -28.98 47.89
C VAL A 832 -65.88 -29.16 46.55
N GLY A 833 -65.01 -30.10 46.48
CA GLY A 833 -64.30 -30.50 45.24
C GLY A 833 -65.10 -31.51 44.47
N ASN A 834 -64.70 -32.80 44.61
CA ASN A 834 -65.35 -33.92 43.94
C ASN A 834 -66.01 -34.81 44.93
N MET A 835 -67.02 -35.58 44.47
CA MET A 835 -67.60 -36.70 45.22
C MET A 835 -66.89 -37.97 44.73
N SER A 836 -65.89 -38.41 45.49
CA SER A 836 -65.03 -39.56 45.15
C SER A 836 -65.68 -40.85 45.69
N ASP A 837 -65.26 -42.02 45.27
CA ASP A 837 -65.82 -43.32 45.55
C ASP A 837 -66.01 -43.60 47.05
N SER A 838 -65.19 -43.02 47.90
CA SER A 838 -65.19 -43.26 49.34
C SER A 838 -65.22 -42.03 50.20
N ALA A 839 -65.25 -40.82 49.62
CA ALA A 839 -65.07 -39.56 50.27
C ALA A 839 -65.78 -38.40 49.55
N VAL A 840 -66.14 -37.38 50.30
CA VAL A 840 -66.39 -36.04 49.76
C VAL A 840 -65.17 -35.23 49.83
N ASP A 841 -64.58 -34.90 48.70
CA ASP A 841 -63.39 -34.13 48.61
C ASP A 841 -63.62 -32.66 48.89
N ILE A 842 -62.92 -32.14 49.88
CA ILE A 842 -63.00 -30.73 50.25
C ILE A 842 -61.71 -30.05 49.80
N ASN A 843 -61.86 -29.05 48.98
CA ASN A 843 -60.73 -28.28 48.44
C ASN A 843 -60.51 -27.01 49.26
N VAL A 844 -59.40 -26.93 49.95
CA VAL A 844 -58.95 -25.73 50.63
C VAL A 844 -58.09 -24.91 49.66
N LYS A 845 -58.65 -23.82 49.14
CA LYS A 845 -58.02 -22.95 48.15
C LYS A 845 -57.46 -21.72 48.86
N GLN A 846 -56.18 -21.41 48.56
CA GLN A 846 -55.45 -20.28 49.12
C GLN A 846 -54.39 -19.79 48.15
N MET A 847 -54.14 -18.49 48.23
CA MET A 847 -53.02 -17.88 47.49
C MET A 847 -51.78 -17.86 48.36
N VAL A 848 -50.73 -18.57 47.98
CA VAL A 848 -49.53 -18.74 48.77
C VAL A 848 -48.31 -18.19 48.04
N LEU A 849 -47.39 -17.56 48.73
CA LEU A 849 -46.11 -17.05 48.20
C LEU A 849 -45.37 -18.20 47.44
N VAL A 850 -45.08 -18.00 46.18
CA VAL A 850 -44.43 -19.02 45.32
C VAL A 850 -43.16 -19.58 45.94
N ALA A 851 -42.35 -18.74 46.61
CA ALA A 851 -41.08 -19.16 47.23
C ALA A 851 -41.30 -20.07 48.45
N GLU A 852 -42.38 -19.95 49.17
CA GLU A 852 -42.69 -20.65 50.41
C GLU A 852 -43.70 -21.82 50.18
N ARG A 853 -44.15 -22.02 48.95
CA ARG A 853 -45.23 -22.98 48.63
C ARG A 853 -44.98 -24.39 49.12
N VAL A 854 -43.76 -24.94 48.95
CA VAL A 854 -43.45 -26.31 49.31
C VAL A 854 -43.47 -26.49 50.80
N ALA A 855 -42.79 -25.64 51.58
CA ALA A 855 -42.78 -25.67 53.03
C ALA A 855 -44.13 -25.33 53.63
N TYR A 856 -44.91 -24.50 52.97
CA TYR A 856 -46.26 -24.18 53.35
C TYR A 856 -47.19 -25.39 53.17
N PHE A 857 -47.10 -26.08 52.03
CA PHE A 857 -47.98 -27.18 51.64
C PHE A 857 -47.94 -28.33 52.67
N ASP A 858 -46.75 -28.65 53.18
CA ASP A 858 -46.60 -29.69 54.18
C ASP A 858 -47.16 -29.28 55.53
N ARG A 859 -46.83 -28.08 55.98
CA ARG A 859 -47.42 -27.50 57.23
C ARG A 859 -48.92 -27.34 57.15
N ALA A 860 -49.49 -26.98 56.01
CA ALA A 860 -50.92 -26.82 55.80
C ALA A 860 -51.64 -28.17 55.80
N LYS A 861 -51.07 -29.27 55.30
CA LYS A 861 -51.64 -30.60 55.41
C LYS A 861 -51.71 -31.05 56.89
N GLU A 862 -50.60 -30.81 57.68
CA GLU A 862 -50.60 -31.07 59.10
C GLU A 862 -51.67 -30.29 59.80
N ALA A 863 -51.78 -28.97 59.54
CA ALA A 863 -52.79 -28.13 60.15
C ALA A 863 -54.24 -28.56 59.82
N ILE A 864 -54.49 -29.00 58.60
CA ILE A 864 -55.81 -29.57 58.18
C ILE A 864 -56.06 -30.85 58.88
N TYR A 865 -55.13 -31.75 59.01
CA TYR A 865 -55.26 -33.01 59.71
C TYR A 865 -55.57 -32.78 61.18
N ASP A 866 -54.82 -31.92 61.87
CA ASP A 866 -54.98 -31.62 63.26
C ASP A 866 -56.36 -30.94 63.53
N ALA A 867 -56.77 -30.01 62.67
CA ALA A 867 -58.05 -29.31 62.78
C ALA A 867 -59.23 -30.31 62.64
N LEU A 868 -59.24 -31.19 61.68
CA LEU A 868 -60.25 -32.19 61.48
C LEU A 868 -60.32 -33.18 62.58
N THR A 869 -59.15 -33.69 63.09
CA THR A 869 -59.00 -34.63 64.17
C THR A 869 -59.52 -33.99 65.50
N ALA A 870 -59.14 -32.78 65.84
CA ALA A 870 -59.56 -32.06 67.00
C ALA A 870 -61.10 -31.78 66.98
N ALA A 871 -61.72 -31.57 65.82
CA ALA A 871 -63.13 -31.38 65.65
C ALA A 871 -63.99 -32.72 65.67
N GLY A 872 -63.28 -33.88 65.67
CA GLY A 872 -63.89 -35.16 65.56
C GLY A 872 -64.53 -35.49 64.20
N ILE A 873 -64.02 -34.82 63.15
CA ILE A 873 -64.48 -35.06 61.76
C ILE A 873 -63.67 -36.19 61.19
N THR A 874 -64.29 -37.28 60.76
CA THR A 874 -63.65 -38.47 60.25
C THR A 874 -63.07 -38.24 58.82
N ILE A 875 -61.75 -38.38 58.64
CA ILE A 875 -61.11 -38.43 57.33
C ILE A 875 -61.52 -39.79 56.76
N ALA A 876 -62.00 -39.80 55.53
CA ALA A 876 -62.51 -40.98 54.91
C ALA A 876 -61.47 -42.09 54.68
N PHE A 877 -61.83 -43.24 55.10
CA PHE A 877 -61.19 -44.51 54.77
C PHE A 877 -61.79 -45.06 53.46
N PRO A 878 -61.15 -45.97 52.71
CA PRO A 878 -61.78 -46.71 51.65
C PRO A 878 -63.01 -47.44 52.14
N GLN A 879 -64.18 -47.16 51.52
CA GLN A 879 -65.41 -47.82 51.84
C GLN A 879 -65.72 -48.93 50.84
N CYS A 880 -66.22 -50.08 51.40
CA CYS A 880 -66.53 -51.22 50.55
C CYS A 880 -67.86 -51.79 51.02
N ASP A 881 -68.87 -51.83 50.19
CA ASP A 881 -70.10 -52.46 50.45
C ASP A 881 -69.94 -53.97 50.29
N ILE A 882 -70.13 -54.71 51.41
CA ILE A 882 -70.05 -56.19 51.38
C ILE A 882 -71.46 -56.78 51.36
N HIS A 883 -71.81 -57.38 50.23
CA HIS A 883 -73.02 -58.27 50.18
C HIS A 883 -72.67 -59.68 50.67
N LEU A 884 -73.16 -59.99 51.85
CA LEU A 884 -73.03 -61.34 52.36
C LEU A 884 -74.13 -62.19 51.65
N ILE A 885 -73.79 -63.06 50.80
CA ILE A 885 -74.62 -64.05 50.22
C ILE A 885 -74.61 -65.28 51.15
N ASN A 886 -75.72 -65.50 51.89
CA ASN A 886 -75.89 -66.71 52.61
C ASN A 886 -76.27 -67.77 51.59
N GLU A 887 -75.40 -68.70 51.27
CA GLU A 887 -75.77 -69.94 50.60
C GLU A 887 -76.56 -70.81 51.58
N GLU A 888 -77.88 -71.11 51.38
CA GLU A 888 -78.67 -72.13 52.00
C GLU A 888 -78.32 -73.48 51.39
#